data_fdb0a07134ffb6ad472244bb083f6522
#
_entry.id   fdb0a07134ffb6ad472244bb083f6522
#
_cell.length_a   1.000
_cell.length_b   1.000
_cell.length_c   1.000
_cell.angle_alpha   90.00
_cell.angle_beta   90.00
_cell.angle_gamma   90.00
#
_symmetry.space_group_name_H-M   'P 1'
#
loop_
_entity.id
_entity.type
_entity.pdbx_description
1 polymer ?
#
loop_
_entity_poly.entity_id
_entity_poly.type
_entity_poly.pdbx_seq_one_letter_code
_entity_poly.pdbx_strand_id
1 'polypeptide(L)'
;MPYTPLAATLALLIPTPGQAQAQPPSLQDQFNTATAAWERHDCAAALPLFDALGRDPRIKPGSLPAAAIAVRRGDCLLRLGQSEAGEIAILSGLPILRTAGDTFTPEVAQAEVALGKLAIARWDHDTALAHLETARDLLKGDERASVLMLIAMLTAFDGGTKGLDAAAEGLKIAEAAPKPDKKQLVQWHTARGRILLNQGLAKEGRTALTKALDLAGGLTAHASLTDAVMRADLAQAAMLNRDTEGAYQYMAASGAGRVGSSPFAKAAAMNPPLCGPDTGLEPADTAVVEFSIADDGKVDSAQPVYANGSYAKATAFARAVSHWQWRPEDAAKIPLFFRVASRVELHCTQATGEGGASPVLPLQDRLDRWAFPLIAPYHPAIARITGWPQWLAIAEAAQKAGDTKAEIVARTYLAPLDLRAPTTALASIDHALTLATSPDTLPPEASNATRILLTSTRTATLRRQERRESSPTEQEKRADPALLALADDALIAQDPLAQDTAVLLGLAARPRSAEAAEAQAHLARVATDARLPDHHPIRQFAQLRLANDAARDGRLAEAQTWFAATGLTQEQCALIGPKPALTGVNNGASAFPWDIMRWGFEGWVRTEYDIKADGHITGIHAVIAYPPFIFSKPAQEMMTTARYQSSFRPEGGAACSANQTTVNFKIPDNQNTVKIVQKKS
;
A
#
# COMPACT_ATOMS: atom_id res chain seq x y z
N MET A 1 -6.97 89.19 -48.07
CA MET A 1 -5.54 89.48 -47.83
C MET A 1 -5.39 89.91 -46.36
N PRO A 2 -4.68 89.14 -45.58
CA PRO A 2 -3.31 89.51 -45.26
C PRO A 2 -2.35 88.29 -45.16
N TYR A 3 -1.11 88.56 -45.17
CA TYR A 3 0.11 87.83 -45.18
C TYR A 3 0.39 86.91 -44.01
N THR A 4 0.89 85.69 -44.29
CA THR A 4 1.49 84.74 -43.28
C THR A 4 3.05 84.76 -43.54
N PRO A 5 3.85 84.88 -42.41
CA PRO A 5 5.29 84.62 -42.55
C PRO A 5 5.67 83.16 -42.33
N LEU A 6 6.50 82.61 -43.21
CA LEU A 6 7.17 81.32 -42.98
C LEU A 6 8.22 81.43 -41.88
N ALA A 7 8.06 80.59 -40.82
CA ALA A 7 9.11 80.36 -39.87
C ALA A 7 9.81 79.01 -40.19
N ALA A 8 11.09 79.10 -40.63
CA ALA A 8 11.95 77.97 -40.85
C ALA A 8 12.45 77.40 -39.50
N THR A 9 12.00 76.22 -39.15
CA THR A 9 12.49 75.50 -37.94
C THR A 9 13.71 74.67 -38.33
N LEU A 10 14.86 75.03 -37.81
CA LEU A 10 16.10 74.29 -37.90
C LEU A 10 16.03 73.07 -36.96
N ALA A 11 15.85 71.88 -37.46
CA ALA A 11 15.89 70.64 -36.71
C ALA A 11 17.32 70.27 -36.34
N LEU A 12 17.72 70.49 -35.11
CA LEU A 12 18.94 69.94 -34.51
C LEU A 12 18.80 68.41 -34.42
N LEU A 13 19.54 67.65 -35.25
CA LEU A 13 19.76 66.23 -35.12
C LEU A 13 20.62 65.95 -33.87
N ILE A 14 19.95 65.61 -32.74
CA ILE A 14 20.63 65.07 -31.59
C ILE A 14 20.92 63.59 -31.90
N PRO A 15 22.21 63.15 -31.90
CA PRO A 15 22.51 61.71 -32.05
C PRO A 15 21.90 60.94 -30.84
N THR A 16 20.96 60.08 -31.09
CA THR A 16 20.50 59.10 -30.07
C THR A 16 21.71 58.26 -29.64
N PRO A 17 21.98 58.14 -28.32
CA PRO A 17 23.00 57.22 -27.84
C PRO A 17 22.62 55.82 -28.31
N GLY A 18 23.51 55.20 -29.07
CA GLY A 18 23.34 53.82 -29.54
C GLY A 18 23.06 52.94 -28.33
N GLN A 19 21.93 52.23 -28.36
CA GLN A 19 21.67 51.14 -27.42
C GLN A 19 22.83 50.16 -27.61
N ALA A 20 23.75 50.15 -26.62
CA ALA A 20 24.74 49.10 -26.51
C ALA A 20 23.96 47.78 -26.47
N GLN A 21 23.92 47.01 -27.53
CA GLN A 21 23.43 45.66 -27.56
C GLN A 21 24.24 44.90 -26.50
N ALA A 22 23.58 44.55 -25.41
CA ALA A 22 24.16 43.70 -24.37
C ALA A 22 24.70 42.44 -25.06
N GLN A 23 26.00 42.23 -25.07
CA GLN A 23 26.58 41.01 -25.57
C GLN A 23 25.87 39.81 -24.88
N PRO A 24 25.47 38.81 -25.68
CA PRO A 24 24.88 37.62 -25.06
C PRO A 24 25.83 37.06 -24.00
N PRO A 25 25.34 36.62 -22.83
CA PRO A 25 26.18 36.16 -21.74
C PRO A 25 27.07 34.99 -22.22
N SER A 26 28.34 35.01 -21.80
CA SER A 26 29.28 33.94 -22.13
C SER A 26 28.78 32.58 -21.63
N LEU A 27 29.26 31.45 -22.19
CA LEU A 27 28.95 30.14 -21.69
C LEU A 27 29.28 29.98 -20.19
N GLN A 28 30.38 30.64 -19.77
CA GLN A 28 30.78 30.61 -18.33
C GLN A 28 29.77 31.36 -17.46
N ASP A 29 29.27 32.52 -17.91
CA ASP A 29 28.27 33.29 -17.18
C ASP A 29 26.93 32.54 -17.10
N GLN A 30 26.53 31.86 -18.17
CA GLN A 30 25.34 31.01 -18.19
C GLN A 30 25.51 29.84 -17.24
N PHE A 31 26.66 29.17 -17.25
CA PHE A 31 26.98 28.08 -16.33
C PHE A 31 26.98 28.53 -14.85
N ASN A 32 27.61 29.68 -14.58
CA ASN A 32 27.64 30.27 -13.24
C ASN A 32 26.22 30.61 -12.76
N THR A 33 25.38 31.15 -13.64
CA THR A 33 23.99 31.46 -13.32
C THR A 33 23.18 30.21 -13.00
N ALA A 34 23.31 29.15 -13.83
CA ALA A 34 22.67 27.87 -13.59
C ALA A 34 23.16 27.23 -12.28
N THR A 35 24.47 27.29 -12.04
CA THR A 35 25.10 26.78 -10.80
C THR A 35 24.59 27.51 -9.57
N ALA A 36 24.54 28.85 -9.61
CA ALA A 36 24.04 29.63 -8.48
C ALA A 36 22.54 29.35 -8.16
N ALA A 37 21.72 29.05 -9.17
CA ALA A 37 20.35 28.59 -8.93
C ALA A 37 20.32 27.19 -8.29
N TRP A 38 21.14 26.27 -8.78
CA TRP A 38 21.27 24.92 -8.24
C TRP A 38 21.75 24.91 -6.79
N GLU A 39 22.78 25.71 -6.44
CA GLU A 39 23.30 25.85 -5.06
C GLU A 39 22.25 26.39 -4.09
N ARG A 40 21.35 27.25 -4.56
CA ARG A 40 20.18 27.71 -3.79
C ARG A 40 19.04 26.72 -3.75
N HIS A 41 19.21 25.52 -4.31
CA HIS A 41 18.16 24.48 -4.45
C HIS A 41 16.94 24.91 -5.29
N ASP A 42 17.09 25.96 -6.11
CA ASP A 42 16.06 26.42 -7.05
C ASP A 42 16.16 25.63 -8.36
N CYS A 43 15.76 24.35 -8.30
CA CYS A 43 15.83 23.47 -9.44
C CYS A 43 14.87 23.85 -10.57
N ALA A 44 13.78 24.54 -10.27
CA ALA A 44 12.86 25.04 -11.29
C ALA A 44 13.51 26.10 -12.17
N ALA A 45 14.34 26.99 -11.59
CA ALA A 45 15.11 27.96 -12.34
C ALA A 45 16.38 27.39 -12.96
N ALA A 46 17.06 26.44 -12.31
CA ALA A 46 18.32 25.86 -12.78
C ALA A 46 18.16 24.94 -13.98
N LEU A 47 17.11 24.09 -13.99
CA LEU A 47 16.92 23.06 -14.99
C LEU A 47 16.87 23.58 -16.45
N PRO A 48 16.05 24.61 -16.79
CA PRO A 48 16.05 25.15 -18.16
C PRO A 48 17.40 25.74 -18.59
N LEU A 49 18.19 26.27 -17.66
CA LEU A 49 19.52 26.80 -17.95
C LEU A 49 20.51 25.66 -18.25
N PHE A 50 20.51 24.58 -17.46
CA PHE A 50 21.31 23.38 -17.75
C PHE A 50 20.86 22.70 -19.04
N ASP A 51 19.57 22.68 -19.35
CA ASP A 51 19.06 22.15 -20.61
C ASP A 51 19.55 22.97 -21.83
N ALA A 52 19.62 24.29 -21.71
CA ALA A 52 20.15 25.16 -22.75
C ALA A 52 21.66 24.92 -22.95
N LEU A 53 22.42 24.87 -21.85
CA LEU A 53 23.86 24.58 -21.89
C LEU A 53 24.16 23.19 -22.46
N GLY A 54 23.40 22.16 -22.09
CA GLY A 54 23.57 20.80 -22.60
C GLY A 54 23.33 20.65 -24.11
N ARG A 55 22.57 21.58 -24.72
CA ARG A 55 22.32 21.64 -26.17
C ARG A 55 23.31 22.54 -26.94
N ASP A 56 24.15 23.27 -26.23
CA ASP A 56 25.09 24.19 -26.89
C ASP A 56 26.19 23.39 -27.59
N PRO A 57 26.39 23.56 -28.92
CA PRO A 57 27.34 22.76 -29.69
C PRO A 57 28.82 23.02 -29.32
N ARG A 58 29.09 24.06 -28.54
CA ARG A 58 30.43 24.35 -28.00
C ARG A 58 30.81 23.46 -26.84
N ILE A 59 29.82 22.84 -26.18
CA ILE A 59 30.01 21.89 -25.09
C ILE A 59 30.11 20.49 -25.69
N LYS A 60 31.32 19.96 -25.75
CA LYS A 60 31.57 18.64 -26.37
C LYS A 60 31.08 17.53 -25.48
N PRO A 61 30.32 16.56 -26.00
CA PRO A 61 29.96 15.34 -25.25
C PRO A 61 31.20 14.66 -24.66
N GLY A 62 31.09 14.16 -23.43
CA GLY A 62 32.20 13.52 -22.70
C GLY A 62 33.27 14.48 -22.16
N SER A 63 33.13 15.81 -22.35
CA SER A 63 34.00 16.79 -21.71
C SER A 63 33.62 17.03 -20.26
N LEU A 64 34.57 17.54 -19.47
CA LEU A 64 34.35 17.89 -18.08
C LEU A 64 33.18 18.89 -17.86
N PRO A 65 33.04 19.97 -18.69
CA PRO A 65 31.85 20.84 -18.61
C PRO A 65 30.53 20.10 -18.87
N ALA A 66 30.50 19.19 -19.85
CA ALA A 66 29.32 18.40 -20.16
C ALA A 66 28.97 17.47 -18.98
N ALA A 67 29.95 16.87 -18.34
CA ALA A 67 29.78 16.01 -17.17
C ALA A 67 29.21 16.78 -15.98
N ALA A 68 29.76 17.97 -15.68
CA ALA A 68 29.27 18.81 -14.59
C ALA A 68 27.80 19.27 -14.82
N ILE A 69 27.48 19.66 -16.05
CA ILE A 69 26.11 20.01 -16.45
C ILE A 69 25.19 18.82 -16.24
N ALA A 70 25.58 17.63 -16.73
CA ALA A 70 24.75 16.43 -16.64
C ALA A 70 24.45 16.03 -15.17
N VAL A 71 25.46 16.06 -14.31
CA VAL A 71 25.30 15.71 -12.88
C VAL A 71 24.39 16.71 -12.15
N ARG A 72 24.61 18.02 -12.33
CA ARG A 72 23.78 19.06 -11.67
C ARG A 72 22.35 19.08 -12.21
N ARG A 73 22.21 18.89 -13.53
CA ARG A 73 20.90 18.73 -14.19
C ARG A 73 20.18 17.51 -13.62
N GLY A 74 20.88 16.40 -13.47
CA GLY A 74 20.34 15.16 -12.94
C GLY A 74 19.88 15.29 -11.48
N ASP A 75 20.66 15.97 -10.62
CA ASP A 75 20.24 16.27 -9.24
C ASP A 75 18.95 17.11 -9.23
N CYS A 76 18.85 18.12 -10.09
CA CYS A 76 17.62 18.89 -10.22
C CYS A 76 16.43 18.07 -10.71
N LEU A 77 16.61 17.17 -11.67
CA LEU A 77 15.56 16.27 -12.15
C LEU A 77 15.06 15.37 -11.03
N LEU A 78 15.97 14.79 -10.20
CA LEU A 78 15.59 13.98 -9.04
C LEU A 78 14.77 14.77 -8.03
N ARG A 79 15.19 16.01 -7.71
CA ARG A 79 14.45 16.90 -6.77
C ARG A 79 13.08 17.30 -7.29
N LEU A 80 12.88 17.35 -8.61
CA LEU A 80 11.60 17.62 -9.28
C LEU A 80 10.76 16.36 -9.52
N GLY A 81 11.17 15.20 -8.98
CA GLY A 81 10.44 13.93 -9.09
C GLY A 81 10.62 13.19 -10.42
N GLN A 82 11.52 13.66 -11.30
CA GLN A 82 11.82 13.02 -12.60
C GLN A 82 12.95 12.01 -12.43
N SER A 83 12.68 10.95 -11.66
CA SER A 83 13.69 10.02 -11.13
C SER A 83 14.52 9.33 -12.22
N GLU A 84 13.89 8.80 -13.25
CA GLU A 84 14.58 8.07 -14.32
C GLU A 84 15.51 8.99 -15.14
N ALA A 85 14.99 10.14 -15.57
CA ALA A 85 15.76 11.11 -16.30
C ALA A 85 16.93 11.68 -15.49
N GLY A 86 16.71 11.88 -14.18
CA GLY A 86 17.73 12.35 -13.25
C GLY A 86 18.85 11.36 -13.05
N GLU A 87 18.52 10.09 -12.85
CA GLU A 87 19.48 8.99 -12.71
C GLU A 87 20.36 8.86 -13.97
N ILE A 88 19.73 8.78 -15.15
CA ILE A 88 20.45 8.69 -16.44
C ILE A 88 21.42 9.87 -16.59
N ALA A 89 20.98 11.08 -16.28
CA ALA A 89 21.81 12.28 -16.38
C ALA A 89 23.00 12.22 -15.41
N ILE A 90 22.80 11.86 -14.15
CA ILE A 90 23.90 11.72 -13.17
C ILE A 90 24.89 10.65 -13.64
N LEU A 91 24.42 9.46 -13.97
CA LEU A 91 25.27 8.33 -14.36
C LEU A 91 26.07 8.62 -15.63
N SER A 92 25.60 9.49 -16.53
CA SER A 92 26.34 9.90 -17.74
C SER A 92 27.56 10.78 -17.43
N GLY A 93 27.52 11.60 -16.40
CA GLY A 93 28.60 12.55 -16.04
C GLY A 93 29.50 12.09 -14.88
N LEU A 94 28.93 11.32 -13.94
CA LEU A 94 29.61 10.95 -12.69
C LEU A 94 30.97 10.25 -12.89
N PRO A 95 31.16 9.29 -13.82
CA PRO A 95 32.48 8.66 -14.04
C PRO A 95 33.57 9.66 -14.42
N ILE A 96 33.23 10.71 -15.19
CA ILE A 96 34.16 11.75 -15.60
C ILE A 96 34.53 12.64 -14.42
N LEU A 97 33.54 13.05 -13.61
CA LEU A 97 33.78 13.88 -12.42
C LEU A 97 34.64 13.16 -11.36
N ARG A 98 34.45 11.85 -11.16
CA ARG A 98 35.27 11.05 -10.23
C ARG A 98 36.75 11.07 -10.56
N THR A 99 37.11 11.26 -11.85
CA THR A 99 38.51 11.31 -12.30
C THR A 99 39.05 12.73 -12.48
N ALA A 100 38.20 13.75 -12.26
CA ALA A 100 38.56 15.15 -12.53
C ALA A 100 39.31 15.85 -11.40
N GLY A 101 39.56 15.15 -10.28
CA GLY A 101 40.31 15.66 -9.14
C GLY A 101 39.46 16.30 -8.05
N ASP A 102 40.12 16.76 -6.98
CA ASP A 102 39.47 17.16 -5.73
C ASP A 102 38.47 18.32 -5.86
N THR A 103 38.58 19.12 -6.89
CA THR A 103 37.65 20.25 -7.13
C THR A 103 36.20 19.79 -7.29
N PHE A 104 35.95 18.57 -7.78
CA PHE A 104 34.63 18.02 -8.01
C PHE A 104 34.17 17.04 -6.91
N THR A 105 34.97 16.86 -5.85
CA THR A 105 34.60 15.98 -4.72
C THR A 105 33.23 16.31 -4.13
N PRO A 106 32.83 17.58 -3.90
CA PRO A 106 31.50 17.89 -3.38
C PRO A 106 30.37 17.44 -4.31
N GLU A 107 30.49 17.68 -5.62
CA GLU A 107 29.48 17.28 -6.60
C GLU A 107 29.38 15.76 -6.72
N VAL A 108 30.53 15.07 -6.71
CA VAL A 108 30.56 13.59 -6.71
C VAL A 108 29.87 13.06 -5.47
N ALA A 109 30.20 13.57 -4.29
CA ALA A 109 29.58 13.14 -3.04
C ALA A 109 28.07 13.39 -3.03
N GLN A 110 27.62 14.55 -3.50
CA GLN A 110 26.19 14.88 -3.60
C GLN A 110 25.46 13.96 -4.58
N ALA A 111 26.07 13.66 -5.74
CA ALA A 111 25.51 12.73 -6.72
C ALA A 111 25.40 11.32 -6.16
N GLU A 112 26.40 10.85 -5.43
CA GLU A 112 26.38 9.54 -4.73
C GLU A 112 25.27 9.49 -3.67
N VAL A 113 25.10 10.55 -2.87
CA VAL A 113 23.97 10.63 -1.91
C VAL A 113 22.62 10.60 -2.63
N ALA A 114 22.49 11.30 -3.75
CA ALA A 114 21.25 11.36 -4.52
C ALA A 114 20.90 9.97 -5.11
N LEU A 115 21.87 9.28 -5.70
CA LEU A 115 21.70 7.92 -6.21
C LEU A 115 21.40 6.92 -5.08
N GLY A 116 22.09 7.04 -3.93
CA GLY A 116 21.83 6.21 -2.76
C GLY A 116 20.40 6.37 -2.23
N LYS A 117 19.90 7.61 -2.14
CA LYS A 117 18.51 7.88 -1.75
C LYS A 117 17.51 7.35 -2.76
N LEU A 118 17.82 7.44 -4.06
CA LEU A 118 16.96 6.89 -5.12
C LEU A 118 16.88 5.36 -5.01
N ALA A 119 18.01 4.70 -4.76
CA ALA A 119 18.06 3.26 -4.55
C ALA A 119 17.29 2.83 -3.28
N ILE A 120 17.37 3.60 -2.17
CA ILE A 120 16.51 3.39 -0.98
C ILE A 120 15.03 3.46 -1.34
N ALA A 121 14.61 4.47 -2.11
CA ALA A 121 13.22 4.62 -2.53
C ALA A 121 12.72 3.47 -3.42
N ARG A 122 13.63 2.76 -4.08
CA ARG A 122 13.36 1.55 -4.88
C ARG A 122 13.53 0.25 -4.10
N TRP A 123 13.86 0.32 -2.83
CA TRP A 123 14.18 -0.84 -1.98
C TRP A 123 15.39 -1.65 -2.47
N ASP A 124 16.32 -1.02 -3.16
CA ASP A 124 17.55 -1.61 -3.64
C ASP A 124 18.67 -1.37 -2.62
N HIS A 125 18.79 -2.32 -1.68
CA HIS A 125 19.70 -2.26 -0.56
C HIS A 125 21.16 -2.13 -0.98
N ASP A 126 21.61 -3.01 -1.86
CA ASP A 126 23.05 -3.14 -2.19
C ASP A 126 23.52 -1.94 -3.00
N THR A 127 22.74 -1.50 -3.96
CA THR A 127 23.01 -0.28 -4.73
C THR A 127 23.00 0.95 -3.82
N ALA A 128 22.02 1.07 -2.91
CA ALA A 128 21.95 2.17 -1.95
C ALA A 128 23.20 2.21 -1.06
N LEU A 129 23.59 1.06 -0.51
CA LEU A 129 24.73 0.96 0.38
C LEU A 129 26.04 1.32 -0.33
N ALA A 130 26.26 0.83 -1.55
CA ALA A 130 27.45 1.12 -2.35
C ALA A 130 27.63 2.63 -2.62
N HIS A 131 26.54 3.31 -3.01
CA HIS A 131 26.55 4.77 -3.23
C HIS A 131 26.79 5.54 -1.93
N LEU A 132 26.11 5.16 -0.84
CA LEU A 132 26.25 5.84 0.45
C LEU A 132 27.64 5.63 1.08
N GLU A 133 28.25 4.45 0.95
CA GLU A 133 29.63 4.21 1.41
C GLU A 133 30.61 5.07 0.63
N THR A 134 30.45 5.17 -0.69
CA THR A 134 31.27 6.08 -1.51
C THR A 134 31.12 7.54 -1.05
N ALA A 135 29.88 7.99 -0.82
CA ALA A 135 29.62 9.35 -0.34
C ALA A 135 30.24 9.58 1.06
N ARG A 136 30.10 8.61 1.99
CA ARG A 136 30.69 8.68 3.34
C ARG A 136 32.19 8.94 3.27
N ASP A 137 32.91 8.27 2.37
CA ASP A 137 34.37 8.37 2.30
C ASP A 137 34.84 9.71 1.72
N LEU A 138 34.00 10.40 0.97
CA LEU A 138 34.25 11.73 0.41
C LEU A 138 33.86 12.88 1.37
N LEU A 139 32.95 12.64 2.31
CA LEU A 139 32.36 13.68 3.15
C LEU A 139 33.01 13.74 4.55
N LYS A 140 32.88 14.89 5.22
CA LYS A 140 33.39 15.15 6.58
C LYS A 140 32.32 15.84 7.44
N GLY A 141 32.51 15.85 8.74
CA GLY A 141 31.63 16.58 9.68
C GLY A 141 30.15 16.19 9.56
N ASP A 142 29.27 17.17 9.57
CA ASP A 142 27.83 16.98 9.59
C ASP A 142 27.28 16.31 8.31
N GLU A 143 27.91 16.57 7.16
CA GLU A 143 27.51 15.89 5.90
C GLU A 143 27.80 14.40 5.97
N ARG A 144 28.99 14.03 6.48
CA ARG A 144 29.34 12.63 6.75
C ARG A 144 28.39 12.00 7.77
N ALA A 145 28.06 12.70 8.84
CA ALA A 145 27.10 12.23 9.83
C ALA A 145 25.72 11.97 9.20
N SER A 146 25.27 12.83 8.29
CA SER A 146 23.99 12.64 7.57
C SER A 146 23.97 11.36 6.73
N VAL A 147 25.07 11.04 6.05
CA VAL A 147 25.21 9.79 5.27
C VAL A 147 25.31 8.58 6.19
N LEU A 148 26.05 8.68 7.29
CA LEU A 148 26.14 7.62 8.30
C LEU A 148 24.76 7.27 8.89
N MET A 149 23.87 8.25 9.07
CA MET A 149 22.49 7.99 9.50
C MET A 149 21.74 7.12 8.48
N LEU A 150 21.86 7.41 7.18
CA LEU A 150 21.25 6.60 6.13
C LEU A 150 21.81 5.17 6.12
N ILE A 151 23.12 5.02 6.25
CA ILE A 151 23.79 3.71 6.34
C ILE A 151 23.31 2.95 7.58
N ALA A 152 23.25 3.61 8.75
CA ALA A 152 22.78 3.01 9.99
C ALA A 152 21.35 2.50 9.90
N MET A 153 20.46 3.27 9.28
CA MET A 153 19.07 2.87 9.07
C MET A 153 18.95 1.74 8.04
N LEU A 154 19.68 1.82 6.93
CA LEU A 154 19.66 0.83 5.86
C LEU A 154 20.15 -0.53 6.35
N THR A 155 21.17 -0.56 7.18
CA THR A 155 21.80 -1.79 7.71
C THR A 155 21.27 -2.21 9.09
N ALA A 156 20.17 -1.61 9.56
CA ALA A 156 19.59 -1.90 10.86
C ALA A 156 19.12 -3.36 11.01
N PHE A 157 18.85 -4.05 9.90
CA PHE A 157 18.30 -5.41 9.85
C PHE A 157 19.34 -6.46 9.42
N ASP A 158 20.59 -6.07 9.16
CA ASP A 158 21.59 -6.97 8.56
C ASP A 158 22.27 -7.91 9.57
N GLY A 159 22.01 -7.74 10.86
CA GLY A 159 22.56 -8.58 11.92
C GLY A 159 24.07 -8.42 12.19
N GLY A 160 24.77 -7.57 11.41
CA GLY A 160 26.20 -7.29 11.56
C GLY A 160 26.49 -6.03 12.38
N THR A 161 27.77 -5.62 12.46
CA THR A 161 28.21 -4.42 13.21
C THR A 161 28.06 -3.13 12.43
N LYS A 162 27.93 -3.17 11.09
CA LYS A 162 27.96 -2.00 10.19
C LYS A 162 27.01 -0.87 10.63
N GLY A 163 25.78 -1.20 10.97
CA GLY A 163 24.79 -0.23 11.46
C GLY A 163 25.18 0.39 12.79
N LEU A 164 25.67 -0.41 13.73
CA LEU A 164 26.15 0.07 15.04
C LEU A 164 27.41 0.91 14.90
N ASP A 165 28.34 0.54 14.01
CA ASP A 165 29.57 1.28 13.74
C ASP A 165 29.25 2.64 13.12
N ALA A 166 28.34 2.68 12.14
CA ALA A 166 27.86 3.93 11.55
C ALA A 166 27.17 4.83 12.58
N ALA A 167 26.32 4.25 13.45
CA ALA A 167 25.67 5.00 14.52
C ALA A 167 26.67 5.52 15.58
N ALA A 168 27.69 4.74 15.91
CA ALA A 168 28.74 5.14 16.86
C ALA A 168 29.61 6.27 16.29
N GLU A 169 29.99 6.19 15.00
CA GLU A 169 30.77 7.24 14.34
C GLU A 169 29.97 8.54 14.23
N GLY A 170 28.70 8.44 13.80
CA GLY A 170 27.83 9.61 13.71
C GLY A 170 27.57 10.27 15.06
N LEU A 171 27.35 9.48 16.11
CA LEU A 171 27.20 10.00 17.48
C LEU A 171 28.48 10.73 17.93
N LYS A 172 29.66 10.16 17.66
CA LYS A 172 30.94 10.79 17.98
C LYS A 172 31.14 12.13 17.27
N ILE A 173 30.72 12.24 16.00
CA ILE A 173 30.74 13.50 15.24
C ILE A 173 29.83 14.52 15.91
N ALA A 174 28.60 14.14 16.25
CA ALA A 174 27.61 15.03 16.88
C ALA A 174 28.05 15.51 18.27
N GLU A 175 28.72 14.64 19.08
CA GLU A 175 29.25 14.96 20.40
C GLU A 175 30.48 15.88 20.33
N ALA A 176 31.28 15.78 19.28
CA ALA A 176 32.48 16.56 19.08
C ALA A 176 32.21 18.00 18.60
N ALA A 177 30.97 18.34 18.24
CA ALA A 177 30.60 19.68 17.83
C ALA A 177 30.84 20.70 19.01
N PRO A 178 31.27 21.94 18.74
CA PRO A 178 31.49 22.94 19.79
C PRO A 178 30.24 23.24 20.65
N LYS A 179 29.08 23.03 20.08
CA LYS A 179 27.78 23.11 20.75
C LYS A 179 26.90 21.96 20.23
N PRO A 180 26.97 20.77 20.90
CA PRO A 180 26.22 19.61 20.48
C PRO A 180 24.71 19.90 20.40
N ASP A 181 24.09 19.55 19.26
CA ASP A 181 22.65 19.66 19.09
C ASP A 181 21.94 18.47 19.76
N LYS A 182 21.17 18.76 20.81
CA LYS A 182 20.42 17.72 21.53
C LYS A 182 19.50 16.92 20.60
N LYS A 183 18.93 17.54 19.54
CA LYS A 183 18.05 16.83 18.59
C LYS A 183 18.83 15.78 17.80
N GLN A 184 20.03 16.12 17.34
CA GLN A 184 20.91 15.16 16.67
C GLN A 184 21.30 14.01 17.62
N LEU A 185 21.66 14.29 18.86
CA LEU A 185 21.97 13.25 19.84
C LEU A 185 20.79 12.31 20.09
N VAL A 186 19.59 12.87 20.22
CA VAL A 186 18.33 12.07 20.32
C VAL A 186 18.17 11.16 19.11
N GLN A 187 18.37 11.67 17.90
CA GLN A 187 18.25 10.87 16.67
C GLN A 187 19.25 9.71 16.64
N TRP A 188 20.52 9.97 17.02
CA TRP A 188 21.54 8.93 17.05
C TRP A 188 21.28 7.84 18.09
N HIS A 189 20.87 8.21 19.31
CA HIS A 189 20.48 7.24 20.32
C HIS A 189 19.23 6.44 19.91
N THR A 190 18.28 7.07 19.21
CA THR A 190 17.10 6.39 18.67
C THR A 190 17.49 5.40 17.58
N ALA A 191 18.33 5.80 16.61
CA ALA A 191 18.82 4.92 15.56
C ALA A 191 19.57 3.71 16.15
N ARG A 192 20.49 3.94 17.08
CA ARG A 192 21.19 2.87 17.80
C ARG A 192 20.25 1.93 18.53
N GLY A 193 19.23 2.49 19.19
CA GLY A 193 18.21 1.69 19.87
C GLY A 193 17.44 0.77 18.92
N ARG A 194 16.98 1.29 17.78
CA ARG A 194 16.29 0.50 16.72
C ARG A 194 17.19 -0.62 16.17
N ILE A 195 18.47 -0.32 15.87
CA ILE A 195 19.42 -1.33 15.40
C ILE A 195 19.54 -2.46 16.42
N LEU A 196 19.75 -2.13 17.70
CA LEU A 196 19.86 -3.13 18.77
C LEU A 196 18.60 -3.98 18.92
N LEU A 197 17.41 -3.38 18.82
CA LEU A 197 16.15 -4.13 18.85
C LEU A 197 16.04 -5.11 17.67
N ASN A 198 16.42 -4.70 16.47
CA ASN A 198 16.43 -5.54 15.28
C ASN A 198 17.48 -6.67 15.33
N GLN A 199 18.51 -6.52 16.14
CA GLN A 199 19.50 -7.54 16.42
C GLN A 199 19.14 -8.46 17.60
N GLY A 200 17.93 -8.30 18.17
CA GLY A 200 17.47 -9.07 19.32
C GLY A 200 18.07 -8.65 20.68
N LEU A 201 18.85 -7.56 20.70
CA LEU A 201 19.48 -7.00 21.90
C LEU A 201 18.53 -6.01 22.59
N ALA A 202 17.38 -6.53 23.04
CA ALA A 202 16.26 -5.71 23.48
C ALA A 202 16.57 -4.86 24.73
N LYS A 203 17.42 -5.35 25.66
CA LYS A 203 17.82 -4.61 26.88
C LYS A 203 18.70 -3.41 26.52
N GLU A 204 19.70 -3.64 25.69
CA GLU A 204 20.64 -2.63 25.21
C GLU A 204 19.89 -1.59 24.34
N GLY A 205 18.99 -2.04 23.49
CA GLY A 205 18.12 -1.20 22.70
C GLY A 205 17.26 -0.27 23.57
N ARG A 206 16.63 -0.81 24.60
CA ARG A 206 15.87 -0.03 25.58
C ARG A 206 16.76 1.01 26.29
N THR A 207 17.96 0.63 26.68
CA THR A 207 18.92 1.56 27.32
C THR A 207 19.25 2.74 26.41
N ALA A 208 19.53 2.49 25.12
CA ALA A 208 19.79 3.55 24.15
C ALA A 208 18.59 4.48 23.95
N LEU A 209 17.39 3.91 23.85
CA LEU A 209 16.15 4.68 23.70
C LEU A 209 15.79 5.48 24.96
N THR A 210 16.06 4.95 26.16
CA THR A 210 15.90 5.70 27.42
C THR A 210 16.84 6.90 27.44
N LYS A 211 18.08 6.75 26.98
CA LYS A 211 19.01 7.87 26.86
C LYS A 211 18.50 8.95 25.89
N ALA A 212 17.89 8.53 24.77
CA ALA A 212 17.23 9.47 23.86
C ALA A 212 16.10 10.24 24.55
N LEU A 213 15.25 9.53 25.32
CA LEU A 213 14.16 10.14 26.08
C LEU A 213 14.65 11.16 27.11
N ASP A 214 15.71 10.82 27.86
CA ASP A 214 16.30 11.72 28.86
C ASP A 214 16.83 13.01 28.22
N LEU A 215 17.51 12.88 27.06
CA LEU A 215 18.02 14.02 26.29
C LEU A 215 16.88 14.91 25.76
N ALA A 216 15.75 14.28 25.39
CA ALA A 216 14.56 14.99 24.94
C ALA A 216 13.74 15.67 26.07
N GLY A 217 14.10 15.42 27.34
CA GLY A 217 13.43 16.01 28.50
C GLY A 217 12.44 15.10 29.22
N GLY A 218 12.46 13.81 28.94
CA GLY A 218 11.65 12.79 29.61
C GLY A 218 10.19 12.70 29.12
N LEU A 219 9.34 12.06 29.92
CA LEU A 219 7.91 11.95 29.65
C LEU A 219 7.20 13.26 30.03
N THR A 220 6.86 14.06 29.06
CA THR A 220 6.11 15.33 29.24
C THR A 220 4.65 15.15 28.86
N ALA A 221 3.75 15.97 29.43
CA ALA A 221 2.32 15.97 29.08
C ALA A 221 2.04 16.41 27.63
N HIS A 222 2.90 17.28 27.10
CA HIS A 222 2.83 17.68 25.70
C HIS A 222 3.88 16.91 24.91
N ALA A 223 3.44 16.22 23.86
CA ALA A 223 4.31 15.45 22.97
C ALA A 223 4.32 16.09 21.59
N SER A 224 5.51 16.35 21.07
CA SER A 224 5.71 16.58 19.63
C SER A 224 5.58 15.25 18.88
N LEU A 225 5.50 15.29 17.55
CA LEU A 225 5.50 14.08 16.74
C LEU A 225 6.77 13.25 16.96
N THR A 226 7.93 13.91 17.08
CA THR A 226 9.22 13.24 17.36
C THR A 226 9.19 12.53 18.72
N ASP A 227 8.59 13.14 19.75
CA ASP A 227 8.43 12.51 21.06
C ASP A 227 7.51 11.30 20.98
N ALA A 228 6.41 11.39 20.22
CA ALA A 228 5.48 10.29 20.04
C ALA A 228 6.15 9.09 19.35
N VAL A 229 6.96 9.32 18.31
CA VAL A 229 7.72 8.29 17.61
C VAL A 229 8.72 7.61 18.54
N MET A 230 9.51 8.38 19.32
CA MET A 230 10.46 7.85 20.28
C MET A 230 9.79 7.05 21.41
N ARG A 231 8.65 7.54 21.93
CA ARG A 231 7.85 6.82 22.94
C ARG A 231 7.27 5.53 22.39
N ALA A 232 6.89 5.49 21.12
CA ALA A 232 6.49 4.26 20.45
C ALA A 232 7.64 3.25 20.32
N ASP A 233 8.88 3.71 20.03
CA ASP A 233 10.07 2.85 20.07
C ASP A 233 10.32 2.27 21.47
N LEU A 234 10.14 3.09 22.52
CA LEU A 234 10.27 2.64 23.91
C LEU A 234 9.18 1.65 24.32
N ALA A 235 7.95 1.87 23.87
CA ALA A 235 6.84 0.92 24.08
C ALA A 235 7.18 -0.44 23.46
N GLN A 236 7.67 -0.44 22.23
CA GLN A 236 8.13 -1.65 21.54
C GLN A 236 9.30 -2.32 22.27
N ALA A 237 10.31 -1.55 22.68
CA ALA A 237 11.45 -2.06 23.43
C ALA A 237 11.00 -2.68 24.77
N ALA A 238 10.05 -2.08 25.46
CA ALA A 238 9.49 -2.62 26.71
C ALA A 238 8.75 -3.94 26.45
N MET A 239 7.94 -4.04 25.40
CA MET A 239 7.27 -5.30 25.01
C MET A 239 8.26 -6.42 24.72
N LEU A 240 9.31 -6.13 23.94
CA LEU A 240 10.35 -7.11 23.63
C LEU A 240 11.14 -7.55 24.89
N ASN A 241 11.21 -6.69 25.91
CA ASN A 241 11.78 -7.01 27.23
C ASN A 241 10.76 -7.64 28.21
N ARG A 242 9.52 -7.96 27.76
CA ARG A 242 8.44 -8.51 28.59
C ARG A 242 7.99 -7.58 29.71
N ASP A 243 8.24 -6.29 29.60
CA ASP A 243 7.75 -5.25 30.52
C ASP A 243 6.45 -4.64 29.96
N THR A 244 5.34 -5.33 30.16
CA THR A 244 4.04 -4.93 29.64
C THR A 244 3.54 -3.61 30.23
N GLU A 245 3.75 -3.39 31.55
CA GLU A 245 3.33 -2.15 32.22
C GLU A 245 4.09 -0.93 31.69
N GLY A 246 5.43 -1.03 31.55
CA GLY A 246 6.24 0.01 30.93
C GLY A 246 5.85 0.26 29.47
N ALA A 247 5.54 -0.79 28.72
CA ALA A 247 5.06 -0.66 27.35
C ALA A 247 3.75 0.15 27.27
N TYR A 248 2.78 -0.16 28.14
CA TYR A 248 1.51 0.57 28.20
C TYR A 248 1.71 2.04 28.61
N GLN A 249 2.61 2.31 29.53
CA GLN A 249 2.95 3.68 29.93
C GLN A 249 3.50 4.49 28.76
N TYR A 250 4.48 3.96 28.02
CA TYR A 250 5.06 4.63 26.87
C TYR A 250 4.05 4.78 25.72
N MET A 251 3.22 3.77 25.50
CA MET A 251 2.17 3.82 24.48
C MET A 251 1.12 4.88 24.80
N ALA A 252 0.65 4.94 26.04
CA ALA A 252 -0.28 5.97 26.47
C ALA A 252 0.32 7.37 26.28
N ALA A 253 1.62 7.51 26.57
CA ALA A 253 2.35 8.76 26.38
C ALA A 253 2.61 9.10 24.89
N SER A 254 2.55 8.14 23.97
CA SER A 254 2.65 8.35 22.51
C SER A 254 1.31 8.71 21.89
N GLY A 255 0.19 8.48 22.55
CA GLY A 255 -1.15 8.62 21.99
C GLY A 255 -1.64 7.45 21.16
N ALA A 256 -0.83 6.41 20.93
CA ALA A 256 -1.26 5.21 20.22
C ALA A 256 -2.42 4.51 20.96
N GLY A 257 -3.31 3.85 20.20
CA GLY A 257 -4.49 3.20 20.76
C GLY A 257 -5.58 4.14 21.29
N ARG A 258 -5.47 5.45 21.04
CA ARG A 258 -6.49 6.46 21.39
C ARG A 258 -7.41 6.82 20.24
N VAL A 259 -7.10 6.34 19.03
CA VAL A 259 -7.96 6.50 17.86
C VAL A 259 -8.86 5.29 17.77
N GLY A 260 -10.16 5.51 17.80
CA GLY A 260 -11.15 4.46 17.57
C GLY A 260 -10.81 3.70 16.28
N SER A 261 -10.96 2.38 16.29
CA SER A 261 -10.59 1.45 15.21
C SER A 261 -11.17 1.81 13.81
N SER A 262 -12.21 2.62 13.81
CA SER A 262 -13.06 2.89 12.65
C SER A 262 -12.34 3.51 11.43
N PRO A 263 -11.45 4.53 11.56
CA PRO A 263 -10.81 5.12 10.38
C PRO A 263 -9.84 4.16 9.67
N PHE A 264 -9.02 3.41 10.42
CA PHE A 264 -8.10 2.44 9.83
C PHE A 264 -8.82 1.23 9.26
N ALA A 265 -9.86 0.73 9.94
CA ALA A 265 -10.67 -0.39 9.46
C ALA A 265 -11.43 -0.10 8.16
N LYS A 266 -11.53 1.18 7.76
CA LYS A 266 -12.15 1.63 6.50
C LYS A 266 -11.16 1.79 5.35
N ALA A 267 -9.93 1.34 5.51
CA ALA A 267 -9.02 1.30 4.37
C ALA A 267 -9.66 0.51 3.22
N ALA A 268 -9.59 1.07 2.03
CA ALA A 268 -10.14 0.45 0.85
C ALA A 268 -9.24 -0.68 0.33
N ALA A 269 -7.92 -0.54 0.54
CA ALA A 269 -6.95 -1.60 0.31
C ALA A 269 -5.93 -1.58 1.47
N MET A 270 -5.82 -2.69 2.20
CA MET A 270 -4.88 -2.88 3.30
C MET A 270 -4.47 -4.36 3.33
N ASN A 271 -3.74 -4.78 2.28
CA ASN A 271 -3.33 -6.17 2.16
C ASN A 271 -1.96 -6.38 2.81
N PRO A 272 -1.80 -7.41 3.68
CA PRO A 272 -0.49 -7.86 4.13
C PRO A 272 0.26 -8.53 2.96
N PRO A 273 1.60 -8.67 3.04
CA PRO A 273 2.33 -9.42 2.03
C PRO A 273 1.99 -10.90 2.09
N LEU A 274 2.08 -11.58 0.94
CA LEU A 274 1.93 -13.04 0.90
C LEU A 274 3.14 -13.72 1.51
N CYS A 275 2.92 -14.84 2.23
CA CYS A 275 4.00 -15.77 2.58
C CYS A 275 4.44 -16.54 1.33
N GLY A 276 5.69 -16.90 1.24
CA GLY A 276 6.19 -17.77 0.17
C GLY A 276 7.49 -17.30 -0.46
N PRO A 277 7.95 -18.03 -1.49
CA PRO A 277 9.28 -17.82 -2.07
C PRO A 277 9.45 -16.44 -2.74
N ASP A 278 8.38 -15.87 -3.32
CA ASP A 278 8.46 -14.58 -4.02
C ASP A 278 8.76 -13.40 -3.07
N THR A 279 8.30 -13.50 -1.83
CA THR A 279 8.54 -12.51 -0.79
C THR A 279 9.64 -12.92 0.19
N GLY A 280 10.00 -14.19 0.23
CA GLY A 280 10.91 -14.79 1.20
C GLY A 280 10.35 -14.79 2.63
N LEU A 281 9.03 -14.54 2.80
CA LEU A 281 8.39 -14.46 4.10
C LEU A 281 7.80 -15.79 4.55
N GLU A 282 7.90 -16.05 5.84
CA GLU A 282 7.31 -17.20 6.54
C GLU A 282 6.27 -16.72 7.58
N PRO A 283 5.30 -17.56 7.97
CA PRO A 283 4.26 -17.17 8.95
C PRO A 283 4.79 -16.67 10.30
N ALA A 284 6.01 -17.07 10.68
CA ALA A 284 6.68 -16.62 11.91
C ALA A 284 7.33 -15.24 11.78
N ASP A 285 7.47 -14.71 10.56
CA ASP A 285 8.06 -13.41 10.35
C ASP A 285 7.12 -12.30 10.80
N THR A 286 7.68 -11.33 11.50
CA THR A 286 6.95 -10.19 12.07
C THR A 286 7.69 -8.91 11.77
N ALA A 287 6.96 -7.87 11.40
CA ALA A 287 7.50 -6.52 11.32
C ALA A 287 6.57 -5.49 11.95
N VAL A 288 7.15 -4.40 12.43
CA VAL A 288 6.42 -3.16 12.71
C VAL A 288 6.80 -2.15 11.64
N VAL A 289 5.79 -1.70 10.89
CA VAL A 289 5.96 -0.70 9.84
C VAL A 289 5.35 0.61 10.31
N GLU A 290 6.15 1.67 10.21
CA GLU A 290 5.72 3.05 10.40
C GLU A 290 5.36 3.63 9.03
N PHE A 291 4.19 4.29 8.93
CA PHE A 291 3.71 4.83 7.67
C PHE A 291 2.93 6.13 7.86
N SER A 292 2.82 6.90 6.79
CA SER A 292 2.03 8.13 6.74
C SER A 292 0.98 8.06 5.63
N ILE A 293 -0.19 8.68 5.89
CA ILE A 293 -1.32 8.73 4.95
C ILE A 293 -1.47 10.16 4.46
N ALA A 294 -1.35 10.37 3.16
CA ALA A 294 -1.57 11.65 2.49
C ALA A 294 -3.05 12.05 2.45
N ASP A 295 -3.33 13.29 2.08
CA ASP A 295 -4.71 13.81 1.99
C ASP A 295 -5.54 13.11 0.89
N ASP A 296 -4.89 12.58 -0.14
CA ASP A 296 -5.53 11.79 -1.20
C ASP A 296 -5.81 10.33 -0.79
N GLY A 297 -5.44 9.95 0.44
CA GLY A 297 -5.67 8.63 1.01
C GLY A 297 -4.62 7.59 0.66
N LYS A 298 -3.55 7.94 -0.06
CA LYS A 298 -2.43 7.04 -0.33
C LYS A 298 -1.43 7.07 0.82
N VAL A 299 -0.65 6.00 0.93
CA VAL A 299 0.55 6.00 1.78
C VAL A 299 1.66 6.74 1.03
N ASP A 300 2.15 7.83 1.61
CA ASP A 300 3.23 8.64 1.05
C ASP A 300 4.61 8.25 1.59
N SER A 301 4.65 7.59 2.75
CA SER A 301 5.86 7.01 3.31
C SER A 301 5.55 5.71 4.05
N ALA A 302 6.39 4.71 3.90
CA ALA A 302 6.36 3.46 4.66
C ALA A 302 7.79 2.99 4.93
N GLN A 303 8.09 2.69 6.19
CA GLN A 303 9.42 2.22 6.58
C GLN A 303 9.32 1.17 7.68
N PRO A 304 10.10 0.08 7.62
CA PRO A 304 10.16 -0.86 8.71
C PRO A 304 10.94 -0.23 9.88
N VAL A 305 10.39 -0.29 11.08
CA VAL A 305 11.08 0.16 12.31
C VAL A 305 11.56 -1.02 13.14
N TYR A 306 10.93 -2.18 12.96
CA TYR A 306 11.32 -3.44 13.57
C TYR A 306 10.98 -4.61 12.65
N ALA A 307 11.83 -5.62 12.64
CA ALA A 307 11.54 -6.94 12.08
C ALA A 307 12.36 -8.01 12.80
N ASN A 308 11.82 -9.21 12.90
CA ASN A 308 12.57 -10.38 13.40
C ASN A 308 13.38 -11.09 12.31
N GLY A 309 13.64 -10.43 11.19
CA GLY A 309 14.31 -10.98 10.02
C GLY A 309 15.23 -9.98 9.31
N SER A 310 15.72 -10.37 8.12
CA SER A 310 16.64 -9.58 7.31
C SER A 310 16.00 -8.31 6.72
N TYR A 311 16.84 -7.43 6.17
CA TYR A 311 16.37 -6.25 5.42
C TYR A 311 15.37 -6.60 4.31
N ALA A 312 15.61 -7.67 3.55
CA ALA A 312 14.68 -8.11 2.50
C ALA A 312 13.30 -8.45 3.06
N LYS A 313 13.22 -9.16 4.20
CA LYS A 313 11.96 -9.45 4.89
C LYS A 313 11.31 -8.18 5.43
N ALA A 314 12.07 -7.32 6.11
CA ALA A 314 11.58 -6.04 6.64
C ALA A 314 10.98 -5.15 5.54
N THR A 315 11.67 -5.04 4.41
CA THR A 315 11.20 -4.23 3.27
C THR A 315 10.03 -4.85 2.50
N ALA A 316 9.89 -6.19 2.48
CA ALA A 316 8.71 -6.83 1.93
C ALA A 316 7.43 -6.39 2.65
N PHE A 317 7.46 -6.27 3.99
CA PHE A 317 6.36 -5.72 4.78
C PHE A 317 6.11 -4.25 4.47
N ALA A 318 7.14 -3.42 4.44
CA ALA A 318 6.98 -1.99 4.18
C ALA A 318 6.48 -1.72 2.74
N ARG A 319 6.92 -2.51 1.76
CA ARG A 319 6.43 -2.46 0.38
C ARG A 319 4.94 -2.78 0.30
N ALA A 320 4.45 -3.77 1.05
CA ALA A 320 3.03 -4.06 1.10
C ALA A 320 2.23 -2.88 1.67
N VAL A 321 2.72 -2.22 2.73
CA VAL A 321 2.10 -1.03 3.32
C VAL A 321 2.10 0.15 2.37
N SER A 322 3.13 0.35 1.56
CA SER A 322 3.20 1.46 0.59
C SER A 322 2.10 1.40 -0.49
N HIS A 323 1.46 0.24 -0.67
CA HIS A 323 0.32 0.07 -1.57
C HIS A 323 -1.05 0.21 -0.87
N TRP A 324 -1.09 0.49 0.43
CA TRP A 324 -2.35 0.69 1.12
C TRP A 324 -3.03 1.98 0.70
N GLN A 325 -4.36 1.97 0.73
CA GLN A 325 -5.15 3.11 0.27
C GLN A 325 -6.41 3.29 1.11
N TRP A 326 -6.75 4.53 1.34
CA TRP A 326 -8.02 4.97 1.92
C TRP A 326 -8.77 5.80 0.88
N ARG A 327 -10.09 5.92 1.05
CA ARG A 327 -10.81 6.97 0.35
C ARG A 327 -10.41 8.32 0.94
N PRO A 328 -10.28 9.39 0.14
CA PRO A 328 -9.92 10.70 0.64
C PRO A 328 -10.82 11.17 1.80
N GLU A 329 -12.13 10.93 1.70
CA GLU A 329 -13.09 11.27 2.74
C GLU A 329 -12.95 10.45 4.04
N ASP A 330 -12.40 9.25 3.98
CA ASP A 330 -12.12 8.43 5.15
C ASP A 330 -10.74 8.77 5.74
N ALA A 331 -9.74 9.06 4.91
CA ALA A 331 -8.45 9.58 5.34
C ALA A 331 -8.61 10.93 6.08
N ALA A 332 -9.45 11.83 5.59
CA ALA A 332 -9.74 13.12 6.23
C ALA A 332 -10.35 12.99 7.63
N LYS A 333 -10.99 11.85 7.97
CA LYS A 333 -11.54 11.57 9.31
C LYS A 333 -10.48 11.12 10.31
N ILE A 334 -9.29 10.74 9.83
CA ILE A 334 -8.17 10.39 10.71
C ILE A 334 -7.49 11.71 11.10
N PRO A 335 -7.41 12.06 12.39
CA PRO A 335 -6.71 13.26 12.81
C PRO A 335 -5.25 13.26 12.29
N LEU A 336 -4.76 14.41 11.87
CA LEU A 336 -3.44 14.55 11.24
C LEU A 336 -2.31 13.91 12.05
N PHE A 337 -2.34 14.05 13.38
CA PHE A 337 -1.36 13.42 14.26
C PHE A 337 -1.27 11.89 14.07
N PHE A 338 -2.41 11.23 13.80
CA PHE A 338 -2.47 9.78 13.60
C PHE A 338 -2.32 9.36 12.14
N ARG A 339 -2.28 10.31 11.20
CA ARG A 339 -1.94 10.03 9.81
C ARG A 339 -0.44 10.04 9.56
N VAL A 340 0.32 10.69 10.43
CA VAL A 340 1.77 10.80 10.32
C VAL A 340 2.43 9.87 11.33
N ALA A 341 3.33 9.02 10.85
CA ALA A 341 4.06 8.04 11.66
C ALA A 341 3.17 7.04 12.44
N SER A 342 2.06 6.60 11.84
CA SER A 342 1.27 5.48 12.34
C SER A 342 2.04 4.17 12.27
N ARG A 343 1.84 3.28 13.24
CA ARG A 343 2.53 1.98 13.29
C ARG A 343 1.56 0.83 13.36
N VAL A 344 1.86 -0.20 12.60
CA VAL A 344 1.13 -1.47 12.62
C VAL A 344 2.11 -2.63 12.74
N GLU A 345 1.67 -3.67 13.45
CA GLU A 345 2.31 -4.98 13.44
C GLU A 345 1.80 -5.77 12.24
N LEU A 346 2.71 -6.43 11.54
CA LEU A 346 2.42 -7.20 10.34
C LEU A 346 3.03 -8.58 10.41
N HIS A 347 2.28 -9.55 9.91
CA HIS A 347 2.73 -10.87 9.52
C HIS A 347 2.34 -11.12 8.07
N CYS A 348 2.96 -12.11 7.40
CA CYS A 348 2.52 -12.47 6.06
C CYS A 348 1.24 -13.30 6.10
N THR A 349 0.50 -13.31 5.01
CA THR A 349 -0.74 -14.07 4.84
C THR A 349 -0.55 -15.23 3.88
N GLN A 350 -1.23 -16.33 4.13
CA GLN A 350 -1.37 -17.44 3.19
C GLN A 350 -2.59 -17.25 2.26
N ALA A 351 -3.45 -16.28 2.58
CA ALA A 351 -4.63 -15.97 1.80
C ALA A 351 -4.26 -15.32 0.46
N THR A 352 -4.50 -15.99 -0.63
CA THR A 352 -4.36 -15.48 -2.01
C THR A 352 -5.57 -14.61 -2.39
N GLY A 353 -5.79 -13.49 -1.70
CA GLY A 353 -6.94 -12.59 -1.92
C GLY A 353 -8.13 -12.86 -0.99
N GLU A 354 -9.19 -12.06 -1.07
CA GLU A 354 -10.42 -12.24 -0.28
C GLU A 354 -11.08 -13.59 -0.59
N GLY A 355 -10.69 -14.61 0.17
CA GLY A 355 -11.42 -15.88 0.28
C GLY A 355 -11.43 -16.78 -0.93
N GLY A 356 -10.44 -17.68 -1.06
CA GLY A 356 -10.51 -18.85 -1.95
C GLY A 356 -10.59 -18.53 -3.45
N ALA A 357 -10.50 -19.56 -4.29
CA ALA A 357 -10.70 -19.40 -5.74
C ALA A 357 -12.09 -18.78 -6.01
N SER A 358 -12.10 -17.58 -6.54
CA SER A 358 -13.34 -16.91 -6.91
C SER A 358 -13.87 -17.49 -8.23
N PRO A 359 -15.20 -17.72 -8.37
CA PRO A 359 -15.78 -18.13 -9.65
C PRO A 359 -15.57 -17.09 -10.77
N VAL A 360 -15.12 -15.88 -10.41
CA VAL A 360 -14.76 -14.81 -11.34
C VAL A 360 -13.46 -15.08 -12.08
N LEU A 361 -12.48 -15.77 -11.46
CA LEU A 361 -11.12 -15.91 -11.99
C LEU A 361 -11.06 -16.50 -13.41
N PRO A 362 -11.75 -17.59 -13.75
CA PRO A 362 -11.67 -18.14 -15.10
C PRO A 362 -12.19 -17.17 -16.17
N LEU A 363 -13.18 -16.36 -15.80
CA LEU A 363 -13.75 -15.34 -16.69
C LEU A 363 -12.81 -14.13 -16.82
N GLN A 364 -12.14 -13.75 -15.76
CA GLN A 364 -11.14 -12.69 -15.75
C GLN A 364 -9.91 -13.09 -16.55
N ASP A 365 -9.39 -14.31 -16.38
CA ASP A 365 -8.25 -14.84 -17.16
C ASP A 365 -8.54 -14.85 -18.67
N ARG A 366 -9.80 -15.12 -19.04
CA ARG A 366 -10.24 -15.02 -20.44
C ARG A 366 -10.17 -13.58 -20.93
N LEU A 367 -10.67 -12.63 -20.14
CA LEU A 367 -10.66 -11.21 -20.47
C LEU A 367 -9.21 -10.69 -20.57
N ASP A 368 -8.34 -11.08 -19.65
CA ASP A 368 -6.94 -10.61 -19.59
C ASP A 368 -6.18 -10.90 -20.89
N ARG A 369 -6.33 -12.10 -21.43
CA ARG A 369 -5.67 -12.50 -22.69
C ARG A 369 -6.02 -11.59 -23.88
N TRP A 370 -7.23 -11.07 -23.89
CA TRP A 370 -7.70 -10.17 -24.95
C TRP A 370 -7.42 -8.70 -24.60
N ALA A 371 -7.54 -8.33 -23.35
CA ALA A 371 -7.52 -6.95 -22.86
C ALA A 371 -6.13 -6.32 -22.86
N PHE A 372 -5.09 -7.06 -22.47
CA PHE A 372 -3.76 -6.52 -22.27
C PHE A 372 -3.15 -5.86 -23.51
N PRO A 373 -3.26 -6.41 -24.73
CA PRO A 373 -2.77 -5.74 -25.93
C PRO A 373 -3.44 -4.38 -26.18
N LEU A 374 -4.70 -4.19 -25.80
CA LEU A 374 -5.44 -2.94 -25.98
C LEU A 374 -4.97 -1.83 -25.02
N ILE A 375 -4.51 -2.22 -23.84
CA ILE A 375 -4.07 -1.28 -22.79
C ILE A 375 -2.58 -0.89 -22.98
N ALA A 376 -1.78 -1.74 -23.61
CA ALA A 376 -0.35 -1.51 -23.80
C ALA A 376 0.02 -0.13 -24.42
N PRO A 377 -0.74 0.44 -25.37
CA PRO A 377 -0.45 1.78 -25.90
C PRO A 377 -0.59 2.90 -24.85
N TYR A 378 -1.42 2.70 -23.84
CA TYR A 378 -1.68 3.69 -22.78
C TYR A 378 -0.80 3.48 -21.55
N HIS A 379 -0.36 2.25 -21.30
CA HIS A 379 0.51 1.91 -20.19
C HIS A 379 1.39 0.68 -20.54
N PRO A 380 2.65 0.89 -20.98
CA PRO A 380 3.50 -0.21 -21.47
C PRO A 380 3.88 -1.26 -20.41
N ALA A 381 3.79 -0.93 -19.13
CA ALA A 381 4.10 -1.84 -18.03
C ALA A 381 2.81 -2.23 -17.27
N ILE A 382 1.91 -2.97 -17.92
CA ILE A 382 0.59 -3.36 -17.39
C ILE A 382 0.72 -4.07 -16.04
N ALA A 383 1.72 -4.95 -15.87
CA ALA A 383 2.00 -5.63 -14.60
C ALA A 383 2.35 -4.66 -13.43
N ARG A 384 2.60 -3.39 -13.71
CA ARG A 384 2.88 -2.35 -12.72
C ARG A 384 1.68 -1.45 -12.41
N ILE A 385 0.51 -1.73 -12.98
CA ILE A 385 -0.71 -1.01 -12.65
C ILE A 385 -1.21 -1.54 -11.31
N THR A 386 -1.01 -0.76 -10.24
CA THR A 386 -1.26 -1.20 -8.87
C THR A 386 -2.51 -0.60 -8.24
N GLY A 387 -3.17 0.35 -8.90
CA GLY A 387 -4.29 1.03 -8.27
C GLY A 387 -5.26 1.74 -9.22
N TRP A 388 -6.40 2.13 -8.67
CA TRP A 388 -7.48 2.78 -9.40
C TRP A 388 -7.09 4.08 -10.12
N PRO A 389 -6.17 4.95 -9.63
CA PRO A 389 -5.84 6.19 -10.33
C PRO A 389 -5.20 5.95 -11.69
N GLN A 390 -4.39 4.89 -11.80
CA GLN A 390 -3.74 4.51 -13.06
C GLN A 390 -4.78 3.97 -14.05
N TRP A 391 -5.69 3.10 -13.62
CA TRP A 391 -6.79 2.61 -14.43
C TRP A 391 -7.73 3.72 -14.89
N LEU A 392 -8.00 4.71 -14.01
CA LEU A 392 -8.79 5.89 -14.38
C LEU A 392 -8.10 6.72 -15.46
N ALA A 393 -6.80 7.00 -15.30
CA ALA A 393 -6.03 7.74 -16.28
C ALA A 393 -6.00 7.05 -17.65
N ILE A 394 -5.88 5.72 -17.68
CA ILE A 394 -5.95 4.92 -18.90
C ILE A 394 -7.34 5.06 -19.53
N ALA A 395 -8.42 4.92 -18.75
CA ALA A 395 -9.80 5.02 -19.23
C ALA A 395 -10.08 6.41 -19.84
N GLU A 396 -9.62 7.48 -19.18
CA GLU A 396 -9.79 8.86 -19.68
C GLU A 396 -8.95 9.13 -20.94
N ALA A 397 -7.74 8.60 -21.01
CA ALA A 397 -6.87 8.72 -22.19
C ALA A 397 -7.47 7.95 -23.38
N ALA A 398 -7.98 6.75 -23.19
CA ALA A 398 -8.65 5.95 -24.21
C ALA A 398 -9.94 6.64 -24.69
N GLN A 399 -10.74 7.18 -23.77
CA GLN A 399 -11.95 7.95 -24.10
C GLN A 399 -11.61 9.17 -24.96
N LYS A 400 -10.59 9.93 -24.58
CA LYS A 400 -10.11 11.10 -25.35
C LYS A 400 -9.60 10.73 -26.74
N ALA A 401 -9.01 9.54 -26.87
CA ALA A 401 -8.53 9.01 -28.14
C ALA A 401 -9.64 8.41 -29.01
N GLY A 402 -10.86 8.26 -28.48
CA GLY A 402 -11.97 7.57 -29.15
C GLY A 402 -11.79 6.05 -29.23
N ASP A 403 -10.86 5.49 -28.44
CA ASP A 403 -10.62 4.04 -28.35
C ASP A 403 -11.59 3.39 -27.36
N THR A 404 -12.80 3.15 -27.85
CA THR A 404 -13.90 2.58 -27.05
C THR A 404 -13.53 1.22 -26.45
N LYS A 405 -12.73 0.39 -27.14
CA LYS A 405 -12.33 -0.93 -26.65
C LYS A 405 -11.41 -0.83 -25.45
N ALA A 406 -10.37 -0.01 -25.55
CA ALA A 406 -9.45 0.23 -24.44
C ALA A 406 -10.17 0.93 -23.25
N GLU A 407 -11.12 1.85 -23.53
CA GLU A 407 -11.91 2.50 -22.50
C GLU A 407 -12.75 1.50 -21.70
N ILE A 408 -13.48 0.60 -22.36
CA ILE A 408 -14.30 -0.43 -21.70
C ILE A 408 -13.41 -1.30 -20.80
N VAL A 409 -12.31 -1.79 -21.35
CA VAL A 409 -11.36 -2.63 -20.62
C VAL A 409 -10.84 -1.89 -19.38
N ALA A 410 -10.32 -0.67 -19.55
CA ALA A 410 -9.78 0.09 -18.43
C ALA A 410 -10.82 0.35 -17.34
N ARG A 411 -12.08 0.67 -17.70
CA ARG A 411 -13.18 0.84 -16.74
C ARG A 411 -13.58 -0.47 -16.07
N THR A 412 -13.47 -1.60 -16.75
CA THR A 412 -13.75 -2.92 -16.16
C THR A 412 -12.77 -3.25 -15.06
N TYR A 413 -11.47 -3.00 -15.27
CA TYR A 413 -10.46 -3.17 -14.22
C TYR A 413 -10.50 -2.07 -13.15
N LEU A 414 -10.88 -0.86 -13.51
CA LEU A 414 -11.11 0.22 -12.56
C LEU A 414 -12.24 -0.11 -11.56
N ALA A 415 -13.34 -0.68 -12.04
CA ALA A 415 -14.57 -0.81 -11.28
C ALA A 415 -14.42 -1.44 -9.88
N PRO A 416 -13.75 -2.61 -9.70
CA PRO A 416 -13.56 -3.19 -8.37
C PRO A 416 -12.61 -2.41 -7.49
N LEU A 417 -11.73 -1.61 -8.07
CA LEU A 417 -10.69 -0.82 -7.39
C LEU A 417 -11.11 0.64 -7.15
N ASP A 418 -12.23 1.09 -7.73
CA ASP A 418 -12.63 2.51 -7.71
C ASP A 418 -13.02 2.96 -6.31
N LEU A 419 -12.19 3.82 -5.74
CA LEU A 419 -12.37 4.39 -4.40
C LEU A 419 -13.06 5.76 -4.40
N ARG A 420 -13.47 6.28 -5.55
CA ARG A 420 -14.25 7.51 -5.63
C ARG A 420 -15.62 7.35 -4.94
N ALA A 421 -16.34 8.45 -4.80
CA ALA A 421 -17.70 8.40 -4.25
C ALA A 421 -18.55 7.32 -4.96
N PRO A 422 -19.36 6.52 -4.24
CA PRO A 422 -20.12 5.43 -4.84
C PRO A 422 -20.97 5.85 -6.05
N THR A 423 -21.52 7.07 -6.04
CA THR A 423 -22.26 7.62 -7.17
C THR A 423 -21.39 7.80 -8.42
N THR A 424 -20.15 8.25 -8.25
CA THR A 424 -19.18 8.43 -9.34
C THR A 424 -18.72 7.07 -9.87
N ALA A 425 -18.43 6.13 -8.98
CA ALA A 425 -18.05 4.77 -9.35
C ALA A 425 -19.18 4.08 -10.13
N LEU A 426 -20.43 4.17 -9.66
CA LEU A 426 -21.61 3.64 -10.35
C LEU A 426 -21.79 4.26 -11.72
N ALA A 427 -21.67 5.59 -11.86
CA ALA A 427 -21.78 6.26 -13.16
C ALA A 427 -20.69 5.76 -14.14
N SER A 428 -19.47 5.51 -13.66
CA SER A 428 -18.40 4.94 -14.48
C SER A 428 -18.69 3.50 -14.92
N ILE A 429 -19.27 2.68 -14.04
CA ILE A 429 -19.69 1.31 -14.32
C ILE A 429 -20.85 1.30 -15.34
N ASP A 430 -21.88 2.13 -15.12
CA ASP A 430 -23.05 2.20 -15.99
C ASP A 430 -22.67 2.69 -17.41
N HIS A 431 -21.73 3.64 -17.50
CA HIS A 431 -21.17 4.05 -18.79
C HIS A 431 -20.44 2.90 -19.50
N ALA A 432 -19.58 2.17 -18.80
CA ALA A 432 -18.88 1.03 -19.37
C ALA A 432 -19.82 -0.11 -19.80
N LEU A 433 -20.89 -0.38 -19.02
CA LEU A 433 -21.92 -1.34 -19.39
C LEU A 433 -22.66 -0.92 -20.69
N THR A 434 -22.99 0.37 -20.82
CA THR A 434 -23.63 0.91 -22.04
C THR A 434 -22.75 0.70 -23.27
N LEU A 435 -21.44 0.98 -23.15
CA LEU A 435 -20.48 0.76 -24.23
C LEU A 435 -20.31 -0.72 -24.56
N ALA A 436 -20.24 -1.60 -23.54
CA ALA A 436 -20.04 -3.03 -23.73
C ALA A 436 -21.25 -3.77 -24.32
N THR A 437 -22.46 -3.19 -24.22
CA THR A 437 -23.67 -3.74 -24.82
C THR A 437 -23.88 -3.30 -26.26
N SER A 438 -23.10 -2.34 -26.77
CA SER A 438 -23.20 -1.90 -28.15
C SER A 438 -22.74 -3.00 -29.12
N PRO A 439 -23.51 -3.31 -30.19
CA PRO A 439 -23.11 -4.32 -31.17
C PRO A 439 -21.73 -4.01 -31.76
N ASP A 440 -20.95 -5.04 -32.03
CA ASP A 440 -19.67 -4.99 -32.72
C ASP A 440 -18.54 -4.22 -31.97
N THR A 441 -18.79 -3.74 -30.76
CA THR A 441 -17.75 -3.04 -29.96
C THR A 441 -16.70 -4.01 -29.44
N LEU A 442 -17.13 -5.15 -28.90
CA LEU A 442 -16.26 -6.19 -28.34
C LEU A 442 -16.57 -7.54 -28.99
N PRO A 443 -15.59 -8.46 -29.09
CA PRO A 443 -15.89 -9.85 -29.40
C PRO A 443 -16.89 -10.43 -28.38
N PRO A 444 -17.79 -11.35 -28.77
CA PRO A 444 -18.84 -11.86 -27.88
C PRO A 444 -18.32 -12.35 -26.52
N GLU A 445 -17.22 -13.11 -26.49
CA GLU A 445 -16.64 -13.62 -25.25
C GLU A 445 -16.13 -12.52 -24.32
N ALA A 446 -15.52 -11.46 -24.87
CA ALA A 446 -15.05 -10.31 -24.10
C ALA A 446 -16.21 -9.44 -23.63
N SER A 447 -17.24 -9.24 -24.45
CA SER A 447 -18.47 -8.54 -24.08
C SER A 447 -19.18 -9.25 -22.91
N ASN A 448 -19.36 -10.57 -23.01
CA ASN A 448 -19.98 -11.37 -21.97
C ASN A 448 -19.21 -11.28 -20.64
N ALA A 449 -17.88 -11.45 -20.68
CA ALA A 449 -17.03 -11.33 -19.50
C ALA A 449 -17.15 -9.93 -18.87
N THR A 450 -17.03 -8.88 -19.67
CA THR A 450 -17.12 -7.49 -19.22
C THR A 450 -18.47 -7.20 -18.58
N ARG A 451 -19.58 -7.59 -19.20
CA ARG A 451 -20.93 -7.37 -18.69
C ARG A 451 -21.14 -8.03 -17.33
N ILE A 452 -20.66 -9.27 -17.14
CA ILE A 452 -20.80 -10.00 -15.88
C ILE A 452 -19.93 -9.36 -14.79
N LEU A 453 -18.67 -9.06 -15.08
CA LEU A 453 -17.74 -8.45 -14.11
C LEU A 453 -18.23 -7.07 -13.64
N LEU A 454 -18.68 -6.23 -14.57
CA LEU A 454 -19.23 -4.91 -14.25
C LEU A 454 -20.53 -4.99 -13.47
N THR A 455 -21.46 -5.90 -13.85
CA THR A 455 -22.74 -6.08 -13.14
C THR A 455 -22.50 -6.59 -11.72
N SER A 456 -21.59 -7.55 -11.53
CA SER A 456 -21.20 -8.03 -10.21
C SER A 456 -20.62 -6.91 -9.34
N THR A 457 -19.74 -6.09 -9.90
CA THR A 457 -19.14 -4.96 -9.19
C THR A 457 -20.17 -3.87 -8.89
N ARG A 458 -21.10 -3.61 -9.82
CA ARG A 458 -22.21 -2.68 -9.62
C ARG A 458 -23.06 -3.07 -8.42
N THR A 459 -23.49 -4.33 -8.37
CA THR A 459 -24.28 -4.86 -7.26
C THR A 459 -23.51 -4.79 -5.94
N ALA A 460 -22.21 -5.16 -5.95
CA ALA A 460 -21.37 -5.04 -4.75
C ALA A 460 -21.25 -3.58 -4.28
N THR A 461 -21.22 -2.62 -5.19
CA THR A 461 -21.15 -1.18 -4.87
C THR A 461 -22.46 -0.67 -4.30
N LEU A 462 -23.60 -1.05 -4.88
CA LEU A 462 -24.94 -0.74 -4.35
C LEU A 462 -25.13 -1.33 -2.95
N ARG A 463 -24.81 -2.60 -2.74
CA ARG A 463 -24.88 -3.26 -1.43
C ARG A 463 -23.99 -2.59 -0.40
N ARG A 464 -22.83 -2.04 -0.79
CA ARG A 464 -21.98 -1.24 0.10
C ARG A 464 -22.63 0.08 0.52
N GLN A 465 -23.42 0.70 -0.32
CA GLN A 465 -24.22 1.89 0.05
C GLN A 465 -25.32 1.52 1.04
N GLU A 466 -26.04 0.43 0.79
CA GLU A 466 -27.13 -0.07 1.63
C GLU A 466 -26.67 -0.60 3.00
N ARG A 467 -25.40 -1.02 3.13
CA ARG A 467 -24.81 -1.53 4.40
C ARG A 467 -24.88 -0.57 5.58
N ARG A 468 -25.24 0.67 5.37
CA ARG A 468 -25.54 1.61 6.47
C ARG A 468 -26.86 1.28 7.18
N GLU A 469 -27.71 0.42 6.62
CA GLU A 469 -29.08 0.18 7.06
C GLU A 469 -29.43 -1.29 7.37
N SER A 470 -28.65 -2.30 6.90
CA SER A 470 -28.97 -3.72 7.10
C SER A 470 -27.79 -4.58 7.56
N SER A 471 -28.08 -5.67 8.30
CA SER A 471 -27.06 -6.61 8.77
C SER A 471 -26.46 -7.42 7.61
N PRO A 472 -25.16 -7.84 7.71
CA PRO A 472 -24.51 -8.68 6.68
C PRO A 472 -25.27 -9.96 6.36
N THR A 473 -25.92 -10.57 7.34
CA THR A 473 -26.70 -11.81 7.23
C THR A 473 -27.93 -11.68 6.35
N GLU A 474 -28.58 -10.52 6.28
CA GLU A 474 -29.73 -10.31 5.40
C GLU A 474 -29.31 -10.14 3.94
N GLN A 475 -28.13 -9.59 3.69
CA GLN A 475 -27.63 -9.44 2.32
C GLN A 475 -27.17 -10.77 1.71
N GLU A 476 -26.61 -11.68 2.52
CA GLU A 476 -26.23 -13.02 2.09
C GLU A 476 -27.42 -13.88 1.65
N LYS A 477 -28.63 -13.54 2.09
CA LYS A 477 -29.89 -14.24 1.77
C LYS A 477 -30.53 -13.77 0.47
N ARG A 478 -30.00 -12.71 -0.17
CA ARG A 478 -30.60 -12.15 -1.39
C ARG A 478 -29.81 -12.57 -2.63
N ALA A 479 -30.51 -13.24 -3.55
CA ALA A 479 -30.01 -13.44 -4.89
C ALA A 479 -29.82 -12.08 -5.61
N ASP A 480 -28.96 -12.07 -6.63
CA ASP A 480 -28.78 -10.92 -7.53
C ASP A 480 -29.60 -11.13 -8.81
N PRO A 481 -30.76 -10.48 -8.94
CA PRO A 481 -31.62 -10.69 -10.09
C PRO A 481 -31.00 -10.19 -11.39
N ALA A 482 -30.11 -9.20 -11.34
CA ALA A 482 -29.43 -8.68 -12.52
C ALA A 482 -28.43 -9.70 -13.11
N LEU A 483 -27.68 -10.38 -12.26
CA LEU A 483 -26.77 -11.45 -12.69
C LEU A 483 -27.52 -12.68 -13.19
N LEU A 484 -28.62 -13.07 -12.53
CA LEU A 484 -29.44 -14.18 -12.98
C LEU A 484 -30.09 -13.87 -14.34
N ALA A 485 -30.60 -12.65 -14.53
CA ALA A 485 -31.14 -12.22 -15.82
C ALA A 485 -30.06 -12.20 -16.93
N LEU A 486 -28.80 -11.88 -16.59
CA LEU A 486 -27.72 -11.99 -17.57
C LEU A 486 -27.44 -13.44 -17.97
N ALA A 487 -27.60 -14.40 -17.07
CA ALA A 487 -27.44 -15.82 -17.42
C ALA A 487 -28.47 -16.31 -18.45
N ASP A 488 -29.65 -15.66 -18.53
CA ASP A 488 -30.70 -15.95 -19.49
C ASP A 488 -30.61 -15.11 -20.79
N ASP A 489 -29.65 -14.17 -20.86
CA ASP A 489 -29.38 -13.39 -22.08
C ASP A 489 -28.93 -14.32 -23.21
N ALA A 490 -29.53 -14.12 -24.41
CA ALA A 490 -29.33 -15.03 -25.53
C ALA A 490 -27.85 -15.19 -25.99
N LEU A 491 -27.03 -14.15 -25.85
CA LEU A 491 -25.61 -14.20 -26.18
C LEU A 491 -24.81 -14.89 -25.07
N ILE A 492 -25.12 -14.60 -23.82
CA ILE A 492 -24.44 -15.18 -22.66
C ILE A 492 -24.79 -16.66 -22.51
N ALA A 493 -26.04 -17.06 -22.81
CA ALA A 493 -26.48 -18.46 -22.76
C ALA A 493 -25.71 -19.37 -23.76
N GLN A 494 -25.14 -18.81 -24.82
CA GLN A 494 -24.30 -19.54 -25.77
C GLN A 494 -22.84 -19.71 -25.27
N ASP A 495 -22.42 -18.97 -24.22
CA ASP A 495 -21.11 -19.01 -23.61
C ASP A 495 -21.19 -19.68 -22.23
N PRO A 496 -20.89 -20.99 -22.11
CA PRO A 496 -21.10 -21.74 -20.87
C PRO A 496 -20.29 -21.19 -19.71
N LEU A 497 -19.06 -20.70 -19.94
CA LEU A 497 -18.28 -20.09 -18.87
C LEU A 497 -18.94 -18.82 -18.35
N ALA A 498 -19.39 -17.95 -19.24
CA ALA A 498 -20.04 -16.72 -18.87
C ALA A 498 -21.39 -16.98 -18.17
N GLN A 499 -22.23 -17.85 -18.74
CA GLN A 499 -23.53 -18.22 -18.20
C GLN A 499 -23.42 -18.78 -16.78
N ASP A 500 -22.57 -19.78 -16.60
CA ASP A 500 -22.43 -20.47 -15.32
C ASP A 500 -21.77 -19.59 -14.25
N THR A 501 -20.84 -18.73 -14.65
CA THR A 501 -20.29 -17.71 -13.75
C THR A 501 -21.36 -16.73 -13.30
N ALA A 502 -22.22 -16.25 -14.21
CA ALA A 502 -23.32 -15.34 -13.87
C ALA A 502 -24.29 -15.99 -12.87
N VAL A 503 -24.64 -17.26 -13.08
CA VAL A 503 -25.49 -18.02 -12.15
C VAL A 503 -24.84 -18.13 -10.78
N LEU A 504 -23.58 -18.54 -10.68
CA LEU A 504 -22.89 -18.71 -9.40
C LEU A 504 -22.77 -17.40 -8.61
N LEU A 505 -22.50 -16.30 -9.29
CA LEU A 505 -22.44 -14.97 -8.69
C LEU A 505 -23.82 -14.43 -8.32
N GLY A 506 -24.86 -14.78 -9.10
CA GLY A 506 -26.24 -14.37 -8.90
C GLY A 506 -26.92 -15.09 -7.73
N LEU A 507 -26.51 -16.32 -7.42
CA LEU A 507 -27.14 -17.10 -6.36
C LEU A 507 -26.67 -16.65 -4.97
N ALA A 508 -27.62 -16.42 -4.06
CA ALA A 508 -27.31 -16.14 -2.67
C ALA A 508 -26.55 -17.32 -2.04
N ALA A 509 -25.58 -17.01 -1.18
CA ALA A 509 -24.86 -18.03 -0.41
C ALA A 509 -25.83 -18.81 0.52
N ARG A 510 -26.87 -18.14 0.99
CA ARG A 510 -27.96 -18.69 1.82
C ARG A 510 -29.30 -18.24 1.28
N PRO A 511 -29.89 -18.95 0.31
CA PRO A 511 -31.21 -18.58 -0.20
C PRO A 511 -32.26 -18.69 0.91
N ARG A 512 -33.31 -17.88 0.80
CA ARG A 512 -34.52 -18.04 1.61
C ARG A 512 -35.14 -19.40 1.33
N SER A 513 -35.86 -19.95 2.30
CA SER A 513 -36.48 -21.29 2.15
C SER A 513 -37.32 -21.44 0.89
N ALA A 514 -38.05 -20.39 0.48
CA ALA A 514 -38.83 -20.37 -0.74
C ALA A 514 -38.01 -20.39 -2.05
N GLU A 515 -36.76 -19.90 -2.00
CA GLU A 515 -35.84 -19.81 -3.16
C GLU A 515 -34.84 -20.97 -3.18
N ALA A 516 -34.81 -21.81 -2.13
CA ALA A 516 -33.76 -22.81 -1.97
C ALA A 516 -33.84 -23.92 -3.04
N ALA A 517 -35.02 -24.34 -3.41
CA ALA A 517 -35.23 -25.38 -4.44
C ALA A 517 -34.78 -24.89 -5.83
N GLU A 518 -35.11 -23.65 -6.19
CA GLU A 518 -34.68 -23.03 -7.42
C GLU A 518 -33.15 -22.83 -7.49
N ALA A 519 -32.56 -22.32 -6.41
CA ALA A 519 -31.12 -22.18 -6.29
C ALA A 519 -30.39 -23.52 -6.43
N GLN A 520 -30.96 -24.60 -5.83
CA GLN A 520 -30.41 -25.95 -5.94
C GLN A 520 -30.49 -26.47 -7.39
N ALA A 521 -31.60 -26.23 -8.10
CA ALA A 521 -31.75 -26.60 -9.51
C ALA A 521 -30.71 -25.88 -10.39
N HIS A 522 -30.53 -24.59 -10.20
CA HIS A 522 -29.49 -23.83 -10.92
C HIS A 522 -28.08 -24.35 -10.63
N LEU A 523 -27.75 -24.64 -9.37
CA LEU A 523 -26.45 -25.24 -9.01
C LEU A 523 -26.23 -26.60 -9.63
N ALA A 524 -27.27 -27.45 -9.64
CA ALA A 524 -27.19 -28.79 -10.26
C ALA A 524 -26.93 -28.69 -11.77
N ARG A 525 -27.58 -27.74 -12.45
CA ARG A 525 -27.32 -27.46 -13.87
C ARG A 525 -25.85 -27.07 -14.10
N VAL A 526 -25.31 -26.10 -13.33
CA VAL A 526 -23.91 -25.69 -13.44
C VAL A 526 -22.95 -26.84 -13.12
N ALA A 527 -23.23 -27.61 -12.08
CA ALA A 527 -22.39 -28.74 -11.65
C ALA A 527 -22.24 -29.83 -12.69
N THR A 528 -23.25 -29.96 -13.58
CA THR A 528 -23.33 -31.02 -14.61
C THR A 528 -23.24 -30.49 -16.04
N ASP A 529 -22.92 -29.20 -16.25
CA ASP A 529 -22.84 -28.64 -17.60
C ASP A 529 -21.70 -29.27 -18.41
N ALA A 530 -22.06 -30.16 -19.32
CA ALA A 530 -21.13 -30.89 -20.17
C ALA A 530 -20.43 -30.00 -21.23
N ARG A 531 -20.85 -28.75 -21.40
CA ARG A 531 -20.18 -27.79 -22.28
C ARG A 531 -18.85 -27.28 -21.68
N LEU A 532 -18.69 -27.38 -20.34
CA LEU A 532 -17.44 -27.13 -19.64
C LEU A 532 -16.69 -28.46 -19.41
N PRO A 533 -15.35 -28.45 -19.46
CA PRO A 533 -14.55 -29.64 -19.18
C PRO A 533 -14.85 -30.26 -17.81
N ASP A 534 -14.59 -31.57 -17.65
CA ASP A 534 -14.59 -32.21 -16.34
C ASP A 534 -13.59 -31.52 -15.43
N HIS A 535 -13.93 -31.40 -14.15
CA HIS A 535 -13.14 -30.69 -13.14
C HIS A 535 -12.87 -29.21 -13.45
N HIS A 536 -13.67 -28.56 -14.31
CA HIS A 536 -13.58 -27.11 -14.49
C HIS A 536 -13.92 -26.38 -13.18
N PRO A 537 -13.16 -25.33 -12.77
CA PRO A 537 -13.36 -24.67 -11.48
C PRO A 537 -14.79 -24.22 -11.21
N ILE A 538 -15.52 -23.76 -12.22
CA ILE A 538 -16.94 -23.36 -12.12
C ILE A 538 -17.82 -24.55 -11.71
N ARG A 539 -17.64 -25.72 -12.34
CA ARG A 539 -18.37 -26.94 -11.98
C ARG A 539 -18.01 -27.42 -10.59
N GLN A 540 -16.72 -27.45 -10.25
CA GLN A 540 -16.23 -27.81 -8.92
C GLN A 540 -16.84 -26.95 -7.82
N PHE A 541 -16.94 -25.63 -8.07
CA PHE A 541 -17.55 -24.69 -7.13
C PHE A 541 -19.04 -25.00 -6.88
N ALA A 542 -19.79 -25.28 -7.94
CA ALA A 542 -21.21 -25.68 -7.83
C ALA A 542 -21.35 -27.04 -7.11
N GLN A 543 -20.52 -28.04 -7.44
CA GLN A 543 -20.51 -29.36 -6.81
C GLN A 543 -20.20 -29.28 -5.31
N LEU A 544 -19.24 -28.48 -4.88
CA LEU A 544 -18.95 -28.25 -3.46
C LEU A 544 -20.13 -27.60 -2.70
N ARG A 545 -20.82 -26.65 -3.33
CA ARG A 545 -22.03 -26.05 -2.74
C ARG A 545 -23.12 -27.10 -2.57
N LEU A 546 -23.38 -27.92 -3.59
CA LEU A 546 -24.37 -29.02 -3.53
C LEU A 546 -24.00 -30.06 -2.48
N ALA A 547 -22.74 -30.44 -2.36
CA ALA A 547 -22.26 -31.36 -1.32
C ALA A 547 -22.55 -30.81 0.09
N ASN A 548 -22.25 -29.53 0.32
CA ASN A 548 -22.48 -28.89 1.61
C ASN A 548 -23.99 -28.77 1.92
N ASP A 549 -24.83 -28.48 0.93
CA ASP A 549 -26.27 -28.36 1.10
C ASP A 549 -26.90 -29.74 1.40
N ALA A 550 -26.51 -30.76 0.66
CA ALA A 550 -26.95 -32.13 0.90
C ALA A 550 -26.54 -32.65 2.28
N ALA A 551 -25.31 -32.40 2.71
CA ALA A 551 -24.84 -32.80 4.04
C ALA A 551 -25.60 -32.08 5.17
N ARG A 552 -25.90 -30.80 4.99
CA ARG A 552 -26.70 -30.00 5.95
C ARG A 552 -28.10 -30.55 6.13
N ASP A 553 -28.69 -31.07 5.04
CA ASP A 553 -30.00 -31.71 5.06
C ASP A 553 -29.95 -33.19 5.50
N GLY A 554 -28.77 -33.70 5.93
CA GLY A 554 -28.60 -35.08 6.36
C GLY A 554 -28.47 -36.09 5.24
N ARG A 555 -28.43 -35.68 3.97
CA ARG A 555 -28.33 -36.52 2.77
C ARG A 555 -26.86 -36.86 2.46
N LEU A 556 -26.20 -37.59 3.39
CA LEU A 556 -24.74 -37.81 3.35
C LEU A 556 -24.26 -38.56 2.12
N ALA A 557 -25.04 -39.53 1.60
CA ALA A 557 -24.66 -40.27 0.37
C ALA A 557 -24.65 -39.35 -0.86
N GLU A 558 -25.60 -38.44 -0.97
CA GLU A 558 -25.63 -37.44 -2.04
C GLU A 558 -24.49 -36.46 -1.89
N ALA A 559 -24.20 -36.00 -0.66
CA ALA A 559 -23.06 -35.14 -0.38
C ALA A 559 -21.74 -35.79 -0.80
N GLN A 560 -21.55 -37.08 -0.53
CA GLN A 560 -20.39 -37.84 -0.96
C GLN A 560 -20.27 -37.91 -2.49
N THR A 561 -21.40 -38.10 -3.18
CA THR A 561 -21.45 -38.15 -4.64
C THR A 561 -21.00 -36.82 -5.26
N TRP A 562 -21.57 -35.70 -4.78
CA TRP A 562 -21.17 -34.37 -5.26
C TRP A 562 -19.72 -34.03 -4.95
N PHE A 563 -19.24 -34.41 -3.74
CA PHE A 563 -17.85 -34.18 -3.37
C PHE A 563 -16.89 -34.98 -4.28
N ALA A 564 -17.17 -36.26 -4.51
CA ALA A 564 -16.36 -37.10 -5.38
C ALA A 564 -16.31 -36.57 -6.83
N ALA A 565 -17.42 -36.03 -7.33
CA ALA A 565 -17.51 -35.47 -8.68
C ALA A 565 -16.56 -34.26 -8.88
N THR A 566 -16.11 -33.58 -7.83
CA THR A 566 -15.14 -32.48 -7.93
C THR A 566 -13.76 -32.94 -8.38
N GLY A 567 -13.38 -34.19 -8.07
CA GLY A 567 -12.01 -34.71 -8.29
C GLY A 567 -10.93 -34.02 -7.43
N LEU A 568 -11.32 -33.20 -6.46
CA LEU A 568 -10.40 -32.42 -5.63
C LEU A 568 -9.96 -33.19 -4.39
N THR A 569 -8.71 -33.01 -3.98
CA THR A 569 -8.27 -33.38 -2.62
C THR A 569 -8.91 -32.47 -1.59
N GLN A 570 -8.87 -32.86 -0.31
CA GLN A 570 -9.42 -32.02 0.76
C GLN A 570 -8.72 -30.68 0.90
N GLU A 571 -7.38 -30.64 0.72
CA GLU A 571 -6.60 -29.41 0.75
C GLU A 571 -6.99 -28.47 -0.40
N GLN A 572 -7.14 -29.02 -1.61
CA GLN A 572 -7.63 -28.24 -2.76
C GLN A 572 -9.05 -27.73 -2.56
N CYS A 573 -9.94 -28.55 -1.99
CA CYS A 573 -11.30 -28.14 -1.63
C CYS A 573 -11.34 -27.01 -0.60
N ALA A 574 -10.42 -27.00 0.35
CA ALA A 574 -10.32 -25.93 1.35
C ALA A 574 -10.01 -24.56 0.74
N LEU A 575 -9.29 -24.53 -0.39
CA LEU A 575 -8.97 -23.29 -1.11
C LEU A 575 -10.10 -22.83 -2.06
N ILE A 576 -10.92 -23.76 -2.56
CA ILE A 576 -11.96 -23.48 -3.57
C ILE A 576 -13.35 -23.31 -2.93
N GLY A 577 -13.58 -23.96 -1.78
CA GLY A 577 -14.90 -23.99 -1.14
C GLY A 577 -15.41 -22.63 -0.67
N PRO A 578 -16.72 -22.36 -0.75
CA PRO A 578 -17.29 -21.16 -0.20
C PRO A 578 -17.07 -21.12 1.33
N LYS A 579 -16.78 -19.95 1.86
CA LYS A 579 -16.60 -19.75 3.30
C LYS A 579 -17.87 -20.13 4.04
N PRO A 580 -17.81 -21.06 5.03
CA PRO A 580 -18.94 -21.38 5.87
C PRO A 580 -19.41 -20.16 6.66
N ALA A 581 -20.69 -20.14 7.06
CA ALA A 581 -21.19 -19.02 7.81
C ALA A 581 -20.84 -19.12 9.30
N LEU A 582 -20.48 -17.98 9.89
CA LEU A 582 -20.26 -17.84 11.32
C LEU A 582 -21.58 -18.09 12.07
N THR A 583 -21.59 -19.02 13.02
CA THR A 583 -22.74 -19.34 13.87
C THR A 583 -22.64 -18.71 15.24
N GLY A 584 -21.44 -18.43 15.73
CA GLY A 584 -21.22 -17.78 17.01
C GLY A 584 -19.75 -17.48 17.28
N VAL A 585 -19.53 -16.47 18.09
CA VAL A 585 -18.21 -16.11 18.66
C VAL A 585 -18.47 -15.40 19.99
N ASN A 586 -17.62 -15.66 20.98
CA ASN A 586 -17.69 -14.92 22.24
C ASN A 586 -17.07 -13.53 22.05
N ASN A 587 -17.90 -12.56 21.79
CA ASN A 587 -17.54 -11.14 21.60
C ASN A 587 -18.09 -10.24 22.72
N GLY A 588 -18.49 -10.83 23.87
CA GLY A 588 -18.97 -10.08 25.01
C GLY A 588 -17.89 -9.21 25.68
N ALA A 589 -18.30 -8.37 26.62
CA ALA A 589 -17.40 -7.47 27.36
C ALA A 589 -16.23 -8.20 28.04
N SER A 590 -16.42 -9.47 28.41
CA SER A 590 -15.37 -10.33 29.00
C SER A 590 -14.25 -10.71 28.02
N ALA A 591 -14.46 -10.55 26.70
CA ALA A 591 -13.45 -10.81 25.71
C ALA A 591 -12.45 -9.63 25.56
N PHE A 592 -12.79 -8.47 26.13
CA PHE A 592 -11.88 -7.32 26.13
C PHE A 592 -10.93 -7.43 27.34
N PRO A 593 -9.60 -7.46 27.15
CA PRO A 593 -8.67 -7.58 28.27
C PRO A 593 -8.76 -6.39 29.22
N TRP A 594 -8.99 -6.65 30.50
CA TRP A 594 -9.20 -5.62 31.52
C TRP A 594 -8.01 -4.64 31.64
N ASP A 595 -6.80 -5.18 31.61
CA ASP A 595 -5.59 -4.34 31.72
C ASP A 595 -5.49 -3.32 30.57
N ILE A 596 -5.78 -3.74 29.35
CA ILE A 596 -5.78 -2.87 28.16
C ILE A 596 -6.90 -1.84 28.25
N MET A 597 -8.09 -2.25 28.71
CA MET A 597 -9.23 -1.36 28.92
C MET A 597 -8.92 -0.28 29.97
N ARG A 598 -8.27 -0.63 31.07
CA ARG A 598 -7.87 0.30 32.13
C ARG A 598 -6.96 1.42 31.62
N TRP A 599 -6.10 1.13 30.66
CA TRP A 599 -5.24 2.12 30.00
C TRP A 599 -5.99 2.94 28.92
N GLY A 600 -7.22 2.56 28.59
CA GLY A 600 -8.04 3.22 27.60
C GLY A 600 -7.58 3.01 26.16
N PHE A 601 -6.97 1.85 25.86
CA PHE A 601 -6.55 1.52 24.52
C PHE A 601 -7.68 0.88 23.74
N GLU A 602 -7.85 1.33 22.52
CA GLU A 602 -8.68 0.75 21.48
C GLU A 602 -7.81 0.30 20.31
N GLY A 603 -8.29 -0.69 19.58
CA GLY A 603 -7.53 -1.20 18.44
C GLY A 603 -8.29 -2.22 17.62
N TRP A 604 -7.60 -2.82 16.70
CA TRP A 604 -8.14 -3.87 15.84
C TRP A 604 -7.04 -4.83 15.40
N VAL A 605 -7.46 -6.06 15.10
CA VAL A 605 -6.59 -7.11 14.58
C VAL A 605 -7.28 -7.80 13.44
N ARG A 606 -6.61 -7.89 12.29
CA ARG A 606 -7.00 -8.82 11.23
C ARG A 606 -6.36 -10.17 11.55
N THR A 607 -7.20 -11.17 11.78
CA THR A 607 -6.77 -12.56 12.06
C THR A 607 -6.96 -13.41 10.82
N GLU A 608 -6.07 -14.37 10.61
CA GLU A 608 -6.17 -15.42 9.60
C GLU A 608 -6.30 -16.78 10.32
N TYR A 609 -7.09 -17.70 9.77
CA TYR A 609 -7.40 -19.00 10.35
C TYR A 609 -8.01 -19.94 9.33
N ASP A 610 -7.97 -21.23 9.62
CA ASP A 610 -8.66 -22.27 8.87
C ASP A 610 -9.95 -22.69 9.57
N ILE A 611 -10.97 -23.07 8.79
CA ILE A 611 -12.23 -23.61 9.29
C ILE A 611 -12.25 -25.10 9.02
N LYS A 612 -12.37 -25.91 10.08
CA LYS A 612 -12.54 -27.36 9.96
C LYS A 612 -13.96 -27.72 9.48
N ALA A 613 -14.11 -28.95 9.00
CA ALA A 613 -15.41 -29.49 8.54
C ALA A 613 -16.50 -29.43 9.62
N ASP A 614 -16.15 -29.61 10.89
CA ASP A 614 -17.06 -29.50 12.05
C ASP A 614 -17.40 -28.05 12.45
N GLY A 615 -16.85 -27.06 11.77
CA GLY A 615 -17.05 -25.65 12.05
C GLY A 615 -16.14 -25.04 13.14
N HIS A 616 -15.22 -25.82 13.71
CA HIS A 616 -14.17 -25.28 14.57
C HIS A 616 -13.09 -24.61 13.76
N ILE A 617 -12.39 -23.66 14.36
CA ILE A 617 -11.26 -22.99 13.70
C ILE A 617 -9.91 -23.47 14.23
N THR A 618 -8.89 -23.39 13.41
CA THR A 618 -7.51 -23.77 13.72
C THR A 618 -6.52 -22.85 13.00
N GLY A 619 -5.22 -22.92 13.31
CA GLY A 619 -4.20 -22.11 12.64
C GLY A 619 -4.35 -20.60 12.85
N ILE A 620 -4.96 -20.18 13.96
CA ILE A 620 -5.30 -18.78 14.21
C ILE A 620 -4.04 -17.97 14.46
N HIS A 621 -3.82 -16.93 13.64
CA HIS A 621 -2.76 -15.97 13.85
C HIS A 621 -3.18 -14.56 13.43
N ALA A 622 -2.50 -13.54 13.96
CA ALA A 622 -2.69 -12.17 13.53
C ALA A 622 -1.94 -11.94 12.23
N VAL A 623 -2.48 -11.16 11.30
CA VAL A 623 -1.78 -10.73 10.09
C VAL A 623 -1.56 -9.23 10.05
N ILE A 624 -2.46 -8.43 10.63
CA ILE A 624 -2.29 -6.99 10.85
C ILE A 624 -2.83 -6.65 12.23
N ALA A 625 -2.10 -5.92 13.04
CA ALA A 625 -2.58 -5.45 14.33
C ALA A 625 -2.25 -3.98 14.60
N TYR A 626 -3.19 -3.26 15.16
CA TYR A 626 -3.05 -1.88 15.63
C TYR A 626 -3.65 -1.74 17.04
N PRO A 627 -2.96 -1.11 17.99
CA PRO A 627 -1.52 -0.83 18.01
C PRO A 627 -0.67 -2.11 18.02
N PRO A 628 0.61 -2.03 17.61
CA PRO A 628 1.49 -3.20 17.60
C PRO A 628 1.59 -3.90 18.98
N PHE A 629 1.63 -5.23 18.99
CA PHE A 629 1.85 -6.11 20.14
C PHE A 629 0.78 -6.10 21.24
N ILE A 630 -0.29 -5.31 21.10
CA ILE A 630 -1.29 -5.15 22.18
C ILE A 630 -2.45 -6.14 22.02
N PHE A 631 -3.06 -6.18 20.85
CA PHE A 631 -4.30 -6.91 20.65
C PHE A 631 -4.14 -8.24 19.90
N SER A 632 -2.95 -8.56 19.36
CA SER A 632 -2.73 -9.78 18.57
C SER A 632 -3.09 -11.03 19.36
N LYS A 633 -2.59 -11.19 20.59
CA LYS A 633 -2.92 -12.34 21.45
C LYS A 633 -4.38 -12.35 21.91
N PRO A 634 -4.96 -11.25 22.41
CA PRO A 634 -6.39 -11.21 22.77
C PRO A 634 -7.31 -11.55 21.59
N ALA A 635 -7.01 -11.10 20.38
CA ALA A 635 -7.80 -11.42 19.20
C ALA A 635 -7.73 -12.91 18.85
N GLN A 636 -6.55 -13.51 18.93
CA GLN A 636 -6.37 -14.95 18.73
C GLN A 636 -7.16 -15.76 19.77
N GLU A 637 -7.08 -15.40 21.05
CA GLU A 637 -7.82 -16.05 22.13
C GLU A 637 -9.34 -15.93 21.92
N MET A 638 -9.83 -14.75 21.56
CA MET A 638 -11.25 -14.56 21.25
C MET A 638 -11.69 -15.44 20.08
N MET A 639 -10.87 -15.50 19.02
CA MET A 639 -11.17 -16.28 17.83
C MET A 639 -11.24 -17.78 18.11
N THR A 640 -10.55 -18.34 19.11
CA THR A 640 -10.69 -19.78 19.47
C THR A 640 -12.11 -20.18 19.79
N THR A 641 -12.96 -19.23 20.19
CA THR A 641 -14.38 -19.45 20.53
C THR A 641 -15.28 -19.42 19.29
N ALA A 642 -14.77 -19.00 18.12
CA ALA A 642 -15.59 -18.91 16.92
C ALA A 642 -16.06 -20.29 16.45
N ARG A 643 -17.31 -20.33 15.99
CA ARG A 643 -17.95 -21.52 15.45
C ARG A 643 -18.61 -21.18 14.13
N TYR A 644 -18.36 -22.01 13.15
CA TYR A 644 -18.92 -21.90 11.80
C TYR A 644 -19.91 -23.01 11.54
N GLN A 645 -20.70 -22.88 10.47
CA GLN A 645 -21.51 -23.99 10.00
C GLN A 645 -20.61 -25.15 9.57
N SER A 646 -21.03 -26.36 9.90
CA SER A 646 -20.38 -27.57 9.40
C SER A 646 -20.42 -27.61 7.88
N SER A 647 -19.35 -28.09 7.28
CA SER A 647 -19.20 -28.32 5.84
C SER A 647 -18.85 -29.77 5.61
N PHE A 648 -19.40 -30.36 4.58
CA PHE A 648 -19.10 -31.76 4.28
C PHE A 648 -17.67 -31.91 3.77
N ARG A 649 -16.89 -32.72 4.49
CA ARG A 649 -15.56 -33.21 4.08
C ARG A 649 -15.44 -34.66 4.54
N PRO A 650 -15.19 -35.63 3.63
CA PRO A 650 -15.24 -37.06 3.95
C PRO A 650 -14.34 -37.49 5.09
N GLU A 651 -13.18 -36.86 5.21
CA GLU A 651 -12.13 -37.21 6.19
C GLU A 651 -11.97 -36.17 7.31
N GLY A 652 -12.91 -35.25 7.43
CA GLY A 652 -12.88 -34.20 8.49
C GLY A 652 -11.83 -33.12 8.29
N GLY A 653 -11.33 -32.95 7.06
CA GLY A 653 -10.35 -31.91 6.69
C GLY A 653 -10.85 -30.49 6.82
N ALA A 654 -10.05 -29.52 6.39
CA ALA A 654 -10.43 -28.12 6.38
C ALA A 654 -11.58 -27.86 5.40
N ALA A 655 -12.59 -27.14 5.85
CA ALA A 655 -13.68 -26.68 5.00
C ALA A 655 -13.31 -25.42 4.23
N CYS A 656 -12.42 -24.58 4.79
CA CYS A 656 -11.94 -23.35 4.21
C CYS A 656 -10.62 -22.98 4.87
N SER A 657 -9.62 -22.62 4.09
CA SER A 657 -8.29 -22.23 4.57
C SER A 657 -8.03 -20.75 4.37
N ALA A 658 -7.09 -20.22 5.15
CA ALA A 658 -6.61 -18.85 5.10
C ALA A 658 -7.73 -17.79 5.12
N ASN A 659 -8.77 -18.03 5.93
CA ASN A 659 -9.84 -17.05 6.11
C ASN A 659 -9.37 -15.88 6.95
N GLN A 660 -9.81 -14.68 6.58
CA GLN A 660 -9.53 -13.49 7.36
C GLN A 660 -10.79 -12.89 7.99
N THR A 661 -10.64 -12.35 9.18
CA THR A 661 -11.64 -11.51 9.84
C THR A 661 -10.97 -10.42 10.66
N THR A 662 -11.67 -9.28 10.83
CA THR A 662 -11.18 -8.19 11.67
C THR A 662 -11.89 -8.21 13.00
N VAL A 663 -11.13 -8.34 14.07
CA VAL A 663 -11.57 -8.19 15.45
C VAL A 663 -11.33 -6.74 15.87
N ASN A 664 -12.39 -6.06 16.31
CA ASN A 664 -12.32 -4.68 16.78
C ASN A 664 -12.48 -4.62 18.30
N PHE A 665 -11.54 -3.96 18.96
CA PHE A 665 -11.57 -3.71 20.40
C PHE A 665 -11.97 -2.24 20.64
N LYS A 666 -13.22 -2.03 21.07
CA LYS A 666 -13.77 -0.73 21.41
C LYS A 666 -14.22 -0.70 22.86
N ILE A 667 -13.91 0.40 23.54
CA ILE A 667 -14.39 0.63 24.89
C ILE A 667 -15.87 1.03 24.79
N PRO A 668 -16.79 0.36 25.51
CA PRO A 668 -18.21 0.71 25.48
C PRO A 668 -18.44 2.17 25.91
N ASP A 669 -19.23 2.91 25.16
CA ASP A 669 -19.53 4.34 25.38
C ASP A 669 -20.18 4.64 26.75
N ASN A 670 -20.75 3.63 27.40
CA ASN A 670 -21.49 3.75 28.70
C ASN A 670 -20.61 3.59 29.94
N GLN A 671 -19.33 3.34 29.84
CA GLN A 671 -18.44 3.42 31.00
C GLN A 671 -17.86 4.82 31.05
N ASN A 672 -18.34 5.63 32.02
CA ASN A 672 -17.81 6.95 32.34
C ASN A 672 -16.29 6.95 32.21
N THR A 673 -15.80 7.56 31.16
CA THR A 673 -14.40 7.94 31.05
C THR A 673 -14.05 8.64 32.35
N VAL A 674 -13.05 8.15 33.07
CA VAL A 674 -12.50 8.83 34.24
C VAL A 674 -12.16 10.24 33.79
N LYS A 675 -13.02 11.19 34.12
CA LYS A 675 -12.72 12.62 33.98
C LYS A 675 -11.53 12.84 34.90
N ILE A 676 -10.36 13.06 34.31
CA ILE A 676 -9.22 13.60 35.05
C ILE A 676 -9.67 14.96 35.55
N VAL A 677 -10.10 15.03 36.82
CA VAL A 677 -10.39 16.28 37.48
C VAL A 677 -9.05 16.98 37.64
N GLN A 678 -8.78 17.96 36.78
CA GLN A 678 -7.70 18.90 37.04
C GLN A 678 -8.05 19.61 38.35
N LYS A 679 -7.33 19.30 39.44
CA LYS A 679 -7.30 20.16 40.61
C LYS A 679 -6.76 21.51 40.17
N LYS A 680 -7.62 22.51 40.08
CA LYS A 680 -7.20 23.90 40.06
C LYS A 680 -6.47 24.19 41.37
N SER A 681 -5.17 24.43 41.28
CA SER A 681 -4.39 25.08 42.34
C SER A 681 -4.45 26.59 42.14
#